data_6ebcb84e5482bd1d4ce3e73303cb11ee
#
_entry.id   6ebcb84e5482bd1d4ce3e73303cb11ee
#
_cell.length_a   1.000
_cell.length_b   1.000
_cell.length_c   1.000
_cell.angle_alpha   90.00
_cell.angle_beta   90.00
_cell.angle_gamma   90.00
#
_symmetry.space_group_name_H-M   'P 1'
#
loop_
_entity.id
_entity.type
_entity.pdbx_description
1 polymer ?
#
loop_
_entity_poly.entity_id
_entity_poly.type
_entity_poly.pdbx_seq_one_letter_code
_entity_poly.pdbx_strand_id
1 'polypeptide(L)'
;MDLESDRVLAIRDLSVEIRRGDRVVRPVSDVSLVLNRGETLGIVGETGSGKSMTGLAIMGMLPAGGRVTGGSIDFGGEELVGLPAARYRALRGNEIAMVFQDSLTALNPTRRIGDQVAEPVRLHHGASRRAARERAAEVLALVGLPRPAERMDDYPHQLSGGMRQRVMIAMALACEPRVVIADEPTTALDVTIQAEILDLLDGLRSRLGMSMILITHDMGVIARHADRVGVMYAGRLAETAPTSVLFDRTRHRYTHALLASIPSLTHDRDERLFSIPGAPPDLTAAGPGCPFAPRCDAATDRCREERPAPVTEDGGHVHVCHHPATGPADRVVSRFRARPVEPPASSERAPRLRVADLRREYPVGGRGLFGARRTLKAVSGVSFEVAAGETFGLVGESGCGKSTLGRMLVALDRPTSGEVIFDGEPVSRMGARALGPRRSRLQMMFQDSGAALDPRMRIGTILREPLAIQGAGDRAHRTARARELLRDVGLPAGVMERYPHELSGGQRQRVNLARALALDPAVLVADEPVSALDVSIRSQVLNLMRAIQLERGLSSVVISHDLAVVRYLADRVGVMYLGKLVETGTTEEVYGAPAHPYTAGLLAAVPDADPQARQPRGERVRGELPSPIDPPSGCRFRTRCALADDLCAQAEPLPRPVTGSHQVACHHPLQPLEPAATPLKGASRS
;
A
#
# COMPACT_ATOMS: atom_id res chain seq x y z
N MET A 1 -0.28 -15.58 39.93
CA MET A 1 -0.19 -16.30 38.67
C MET A 1 1.15 -15.89 38.06
N ASP A 2 2.12 -16.83 38.02
CA ASP A 2 3.50 -16.54 37.64
C ASP A 2 3.58 -16.03 36.20
N LEU A 3 3.84 -14.74 36.05
CA LEU A 3 4.03 -14.08 34.75
C LEU A 3 5.26 -14.58 33.97
N GLU A 4 6.11 -15.42 34.60
CA GLU A 4 7.29 -16.01 33.95
C GLU A 4 6.99 -17.29 33.16
N SER A 5 5.94 -18.04 33.50
CA SER A 5 5.63 -19.34 32.89
C SER A 5 4.99 -19.25 31.49
N ASP A 6 4.50 -18.07 31.08
CA ASP A 6 3.74 -17.90 29.82
C ASP A 6 4.57 -17.27 28.67
N ARG A 7 5.85 -16.97 28.93
CA ARG A 7 6.74 -16.37 27.93
C ARG A 7 7.25 -17.40 26.94
N VAL A 8 7.13 -17.11 25.65
CA VAL A 8 7.70 -17.96 24.59
C VAL A 8 9.00 -17.38 24.03
N LEU A 9 9.10 -16.04 23.98
CA LEU A 9 10.30 -15.32 23.53
C LEU A 9 10.49 -14.07 24.40
N ALA A 10 11.72 -13.82 24.85
CA ALA A 10 12.08 -12.60 25.57
C ALA A 10 13.36 -11.99 25.01
N ILE A 11 13.30 -10.72 24.64
CA ILE A 11 14.42 -9.93 24.18
C ILE A 11 14.75 -8.92 25.27
N ARG A 12 16.03 -8.80 25.66
CA ARG A 12 16.50 -7.85 26.67
C ARG A 12 17.67 -7.06 26.12
N ASP A 13 17.53 -5.73 26.08
CA ASP A 13 18.53 -4.73 25.72
C ASP A 13 19.28 -5.05 24.42
N LEU A 14 18.57 -5.62 23.45
CA LEU A 14 19.14 -6.06 22.18
C LEU A 14 19.70 -4.88 21.39
N SER A 15 20.96 -5.02 21.00
CA SER A 15 21.66 -4.05 20.17
C SER A 15 22.32 -4.72 18.97
N VAL A 16 22.13 -4.16 17.77
CA VAL A 16 22.63 -4.67 16.51
C VAL A 16 23.44 -3.58 15.80
N GLU A 17 24.63 -3.95 15.33
CA GLU A 17 25.46 -3.10 14.46
C GLU A 17 25.63 -3.76 13.09
N ILE A 18 25.64 -2.91 12.04
CA ILE A 18 25.97 -3.30 10.67
C ILE A 18 27.15 -2.45 10.21
N ARG A 19 28.27 -3.09 9.87
CA ARG A 19 29.45 -2.42 9.34
C ARG A 19 29.46 -2.46 7.81
N ARG A 20 29.52 -1.29 7.18
CA ARG A 20 29.68 -1.13 5.72
C ARG A 20 30.88 -0.23 5.44
N GLY A 21 32.02 -0.82 5.13
CA GLY A 21 33.28 -0.09 5.06
C GLY A 21 33.60 0.59 6.40
N ASP A 22 33.87 1.89 6.39
CA ASP A 22 34.18 2.68 7.60
C ASP A 22 32.91 3.16 8.35
N ARG A 23 31.73 2.92 7.83
CA ARG A 23 30.46 3.33 8.46
C ARG A 23 29.89 2.20 9.32
N VAL A 24 29.45 2.56 10.53
CA VAL A 24 28.74 1.68 11.44
C VAL A 24 27.32 2.22 11.58
N VAL A 25 26.32 1.40 11.21
CA VAL A 25 24.90 1.70 11.38
C VAL A 25 24.38 0.90 12.56
N ARG A 26 23.58 1.52 13.44
CA ARG A 26 22.95 0.87 14.59
C ARG A 26 21.43 0.79 14.42
N PRO A 27 20.93 -0.20 13.65
CA PRO A 27 19.51 -0.31 13.36
C PRO A 27 18.67 -0.76 14.55
N VAL A 28 19.28 -1.34 15.58
CA VAL A 28 18.62 -1.73 16.84
C VAL A 28 19.54 -1.35 18.00
N SER A 29 18.99 -0.70 19.03
CA SER A 29 19.73 -0.20 20.19
C SER A 29 18.85 -0.32 21.44
N ASP A 30 19.26 -1.16 22.40
CA ASP A 30 18.63 -1.36 23.71
C ASP A 30 17.13 -1.69 23.61
N VAL A 31 16.75 -2.63 22.71
CA VAL A 31 15.36 -3.07 22.50
C VAL A 31 15.04 -4.22 23.44
N SER A 32 14.00 -4.06 24.27
CA SER A 32 13.49 -5.10 25.18
C SER A 32 12.01 -5.37 24.89
N LEU A 33 11.67 -6.61 24.52
CA LEU A 33 10.32 -7.06 24.16
C LEU A 33 10.08 -8.46 24.71
N VAL A 34 8.84 -8.77 25.03
CA VAL A 34 8.39 -10.10 25.45
C VAL A 34 7.22 -10.51 24.57
N LEU A 35 7.24 -11.76 24.10
CA LEU A 35 6.12 -12.40 23.39
C LEU A 35 5.61 -13.54 24.29
N ASN A 36 4.33 -13.51 24.61
CA ASN A 36 3.68 -14.54 25.39
C ASN A 36 3.09 -15.63 24.49
N ARG A 37 2.77 -16.78 25.07
CA ARG A 37 2.16 -17.90 24.34
C ARG A 37 0.79 -17.49 23.77
N GLY A 38 0.58 -17.76 22.48
CA GLY A 38 -0.66 -17.46 21.76
C GLY A 38 -0.92 -15.95 21.52
N GLU A 39 0.03 -15.08 21.91
CA GLU A 39 -0.06 -13.62 21.70
C GLU A 39 0.34 -13.23 20.28
N THR A 40 -0.29 -12.18 19.75
CA THR A 40 0.22 -11.39 18.62
C THR A 40 0.82 -10.09 19.13
N LEU A 41 2.15 -9.97 19.05
CA LEU A 41 2.88 -8.74 19.33
C LEU A 41 3.08 -7.95 18.04
N GLY A 42 2.43 -6.78 17.93
CA GLY A 42 2.64 -5.84 16.84
C GLY A 42 3.93 -5.03 17.02
N ILE A 43 4.74 -4.89 15.97
CA ILE A 43 5.87 -3.98 15.95
C ILE A 43 5.67 -2.97 14.82
N VAL A 44 5.55 -1.67 15.15
CA VAL A 44 5.28 -0.59 14.20
C VAL A 44 6.33 0.51 14.25
N GLY A 45 6.34 1.35 13.21
CA GLY A 45 7.21 2.51 13.08
C GLY A 45 7.55 2.82 11.63
N GLU A 46 8.20 3.95 11.39
CA GLU A 46 8.65 4.36 10.04
C GLU A 46 9.69 3.38 9.46
N THR A 47 9.86 3.40 8.13
CA THR A 47 10.93 2.63 7.44
C THR A 47 12.30 3.02 8.00
N GLY A 48 13.14 2.01 8.24
CA GLY A 48 14.44 2.22 8.88
C GLY A 48 14.41 2.36 10.40
N SER A 49 13.24 2.22 11.06
CA SER A 49 13.18 2.25 12.54
C SER A 49 13.75 1.02 13.24
N GLY A 50 14.12 -0.04 12.50
CA GLY A 50 14.75 -1.24 13.04
C GLY A 50 13.87 -2.47 13.16
N LYS A 51 12.59 -2.41 12.79
CA LYS A 51 11.59 -3.51 12.90
C LYS A 51 12.06 -4.83 12.30
N SER A 52 12.32 -4.83 11.01
CA SER A 52 12.79 -6.03 10.27
C SER A 52 14.16 -6.52 10.79
N MET A 53 15.04 -5.60 11.22
CA MET A 53 16.32 -5.99 11.80
C MET A 53 16.16 -6.71 13.14
N THR A 54 15.18 -6.35 13.94
CA THR A 54 14.84 -7.07 15.18
C THR A 54 14.37 -8.48 14.84
N GLY A 55 13.48 -8.65 13.86
CA GLY A 55 13.05 -9.98 13.36
C GLY A 55 14.22 -10.82 12.84
N LEU A 56 15.09 -10.24 12.02
CA LEU A 56 16.28 -10.92 11.49
C LEU A 56 17.31 -11.27 12.58
N ALA A 57 17.40 -10.45 13.65
CA ALA A 57 18.27 -10.79 14.80
C ALA A 57 17.75 -12.01 15.56
N ILE A 58 16.43 -12.13 15.80
CA ILE A 58 15.79 -13.31 16.38
C ILE A 58 16.10 -14.54 15.52
N MET A 59 15.99 -14.41 14.21
CA MET A 59 16.26 -15.50 13.26
C MET A 59 17.76 -15.78 13.11
N GLY A 60 18.68 -14.97 13.68
CA GLY A 60 20.12 -15.08 13.44
C GLY A 60 20.49 -14.92 11.95
N MET A 61 19.73 -14.08 11.21
CA MET A 61 19.87 -13.87 9.76
C MET A 61 20.24 -12.41 9.43
N LEU A 62 21.06 -11.80 10.26
CA LEU A 62 21.55 -10.45 10.00
C LEU A 62 22.32 -10.38 8.66
N PRO A 63 22.24 -9.26 7.92
CA PRO A 63 22.96 -9.11 6.66
C PRO A 63 24.48 -9.12 6.86
N ALA A 64 25.24 -9.25 5.77
CA ALA A 64 26.71 -9.24 5.81
C ALA A 64 27.26 -8.00 6.54
N GLY A 65 28.16 -8.20 7.50
CA GLY A 65 28.67 -7.17 8.40
C GLY A 65 27.77 -6.86 9.60
N GLY A 66 26.60 -7.50 9.70
CA GLY A 66 25.69 -7.39 10.85
C GLY A 66 26.09 -8.31 12.00
N ARG A 67 25.99 -7.81 13.23
CA ARG A 67 26.23 -8.58 14.45
C ARG A 67 25.39 -8.05 15.61
N VAL A 68 25.00 -8.92 16.52
CA VAL A 68 24.49 -8.54 17.84
C VAL A 68 25.68 -8.08 18.68
N THR A 69 25.59 -6.89 19.26
CA THR A 69 26.65 -6.26 20.05
C THR A 69 26.32 -6.16 21.53
N GLY A 70 25.08 -6.40 21.91
CA GLY A 70 24.62 -6.39 23.30
C GLY A 70 23.24 -6.99 23.44
N GLY A 71 22.88 -7.33 24.67
CA GLY A 71 21.60 -7.90 25.02
C GLY A 71 21.50 -9.40 24.85
N SER A 72 20.30 -9.95 25.05
CA SER A 72 20.00 -11.39 24.99
C SER A 72 18.66 -11.62 24.27
N ILE A 73 18.52 -12.81 23.70
CA ILE A 73 17.29 -13.31 23.07
C ILE A 73 17.02 -14.71 23.63
N ASP A 74 16.14 -14.81 24.59
CA ASP A 74 15.73 -16.06 25.20
C ASP A 74 14.50 -16.64 24.45
N PHE A 75 14.60 -17.87 23.97
CA PHE A 75 13.50 -18.62 23.36
C PHE A 75 13.22 -19.88 24.15
N GLY A 76 12.19 -19.83 24.99
CA GLY A 76 11.77 -20.97 25.80
C GLY A 76 12.86 -21.48 26.75
N GLY A 77 13.72 -20.61 27.27
CA GLY A 77 14.84 -20.93 28.15
C GLY A 77 16.17 -21.19 27.42
N GLU A 78 16.23 -21.06 26.09
CA GLU A 78 17.46 -21.17 25.30
C GLU A 78 17.89 -19.80 24.79
N GLU A 79 19.14 -19.40 25.12
CA GLU A 79 19.73 -18.14 24.62
C GLU A 79 20.11 -18.28 23.14
N LEU A 80 19.55 -17.41 22.30
CA LEU A 80 19.79 -17.46 20.85
C LEU A 80 21.05 -16.69 20.43
N VAL A 81 21.48 -15.66 21.18
CA VAL A 81 22.65 -14.87 20.83
C VAL A 81 23.92 -15.73 21.00
N GLY A 82 24.69 -15.85 19.91
CA GLY A 82 25.89 -16.66 19.94
C GLY A 82 25.70 -18.18 19.73
N LEU A 83 24.48 -18.63 19.45
CA LEU A 83 24.23 -20.02 19.14
C LEU A 83 25.06 -20.52 17.94
N PRO A 84 25.54 -21.77 17.97
CA PRO A 84 26.17 -22.40 16.82
C PRO A 84 25.22 -22.46 15.61
N ALA A 85 25.78 -22.25 14.40
CA ALA A 85 24.99 -22.24 13.17
C ALA A 85 24.17 -23.53 12.95
N ALA A 86 24.64 -24.67 13.45
CA ALA A 86 23.91 -25.95 13.39
C ALA A 86 22.64 -25.92 14.24
N ARG A 87 22.70 -25.33 15.45
CA ARG A 87 21.51 -25.21 16.33
C ARG A 87 20.50 -24.24 15.77
N TYR A 88 20.98 -23.07 15.26
CA TYR A 88 20.10 -22.12 14.56
C TYR A 88 19.37 -22.77 13.37
N ARG A 89 20.06 -23.59 12.57
CA ARG A 89 19.41 -24.32 11.47
C ARG A 89 18.33 -25.29 11.94
N ALA A 90 18.49 -25.90 13.10
CA ALA A 90 17.47 -26.80 13.67
C ALA A 90 16.23 -26.02 14.16
N LEU A 91 16.39 -24.78 14.62
CA LEU A 91 15.28 -23.93 15.07
C LEU A 91 14.52 -23.26 13.91
N ARG A 92 15.26 -22.74 12.90
CA ARG A 92 14.67 -22.01 11.77
C ARG A 92 13.79 -22.90 10.92
N GLY A 93 12.55 -22.48 10.69
CA GLY A 93 11.56 -23.21 9.89
C GLY A 93 10.93 -24.40 10.63
N ASN A 94 11.38 -24.71 11.83
CA ASN A 94 10.85 -25.77 12.69
C ASN A 94 10.13 -25.19 13.91
N GLU A 95 10.84 -24.49 14.80
CA GLU A 95 10.27 -23.90 16.02
C GLU A 95 10.03 -22.40 15.88
N ILE A 96 10.88 -21.70 15.12
CA ILE A 96 10.73 -20.28 14.77
C ILE A 96 10.71 -20.16 13.24
N ALA A 97 9.67 -19.58 12.69
CA ALA A 97 9.55 -19.35 11.25
C ALA A 97 9.37 -17.87 10.92
N MET A 98 9.68 -17.49 9.69
CA MET A 98 9.54 -16.10 9.22
C MET A 98 8.82 -16.06 7.87
N VAL A 99 7.81 -15.20 7.80
CA VAL A 99 7.17 -14.76 6.55
C VAL A 99 7.85 -13.46 6.15
N PHE A 100 8.56 -13.46 5.01
CA PHE A 100 9.34 -12.32 4.54
C PHE A 100 8.48 -11.28 3.82
N GLN A 101 8.95 -10.05 3.76
CA GLN A 101 8.26 -8.92 3.15
C GLN A 101 7.97 -9.11 1.65
N ASP A 102 8.90 -9.67 0.89
CA ASP A 102 8.78 -9.85 -0.57
C ASP A 102 8.67 -11.31 -0.95
N SER A 103 7.47 -11.74 -1.34
CA SER A 103 7.21 -13.10 -1.81
C SER A 103 7.86 -13.43 -3.15
N LEU A 104 8.29 -12.45 -3.95
CA LEU A 104 9.00 -12.70 -5.22
C LEU A 104 10.44 -13.15 -4.98
N THR A 105 11.10 -12.57 -3.99
CA THR A 105 12.50 -12.91 -3.65
C THR A 105 12.58 -14.09 -2.68
N ALA A 106 11.54 -14.32 -1.85
CA ALA A 106 11.50 -15.42 -0.90
C ALA A 106 11.27 -16.79 -1.56
N LEU A 107 10.53 -16.84 -2.68
CA LEU A 107 10.30 -18.07 -3.43
C LEU A 107 11.32 -18.25 -4.54
N ASN A 108 11.89 -19.43 -4.67
CA ASN A 108 12.79 -19.77 -5.78
C ASN A 108 12.00 -19.90 -7.10
N PRO A 109 12.19 -19.01 -8.09
CA PRO A 109 11.38 -18.98 -9.33
C PRO A 109 11.60 -20.21 -10.22
N THR A 110 12.68 -20.98 -10.02
CA THR A 110 13.04 -22.17 -10.83
C THR A 110 12.59 -23.47 -10.19
N ARG A 111 12.01 -23.45 -8.99
CA ARG A 111 11.50 -24.63 -8.29
C ARG A 111 9.98 -24.61 -8.20
N ARG A 112 9.36 -25.80 -8.26
CA ARG A 112 7.91 -25.95 -8.06
C ARG A 112 7.52 -25.61 -6.63
N ILE A 113 6.33 -25.03 -6.43
CA ILE A 113 5.88 -24.59 -5.10
C ILE A 113 5.73 -25.76 -4.13
N GLY A 114 5.22 -26.91 -4.58
CA GLY A 114 5.08 -28.11 -3.73
C GLY A 114 6.42 -28.63 -3.20
N ASP A 115 7.49 -28.54 -4.01
CA ASP A 115 8.83 -28.96 -3.57
C ASP A 115 9.42 -27.98 -2.55
N GLN A 116 9.10 -26.68 -2.65
CA GLN A 116 9.56 -25.67 -1.70
C GLN A 116 8.84 -25.80 -0.35
N VAL A 117 7.53 -26.04 -0.35
CA VAL A 117 6.75 -26.25 0.89
C VAL A 117 7.11 -27.59 1.57
N ALA A 118 7.43 -28.64 0.79
CA ALA A 118 7.84 -29.94 1.33
C ALA A 118 9.28 -29.96 1.89
N GLU A 119 10.14 -29.01 1.50
CA GLU A 119 11.55 -28.98 1.88
C GLU A 119 11.78 -28.88 3.40
N PRO A 120 11.14 -27.94 4.15
CA PRO A 120 11.28 -27.87 5.61
C PRO A 120 10.90 -29.18 6.30
N VAL A 121 9.82 -29.85 5.90
CA VAL A 121 9.35 -31.11 6.48
C VAL A 121 10.39 -32.23 6.28
N ARG A 122 11.03 -32.28 5.12
CA ARG A 122 12.10 -33.25 4.85
C ARG A 122 13.36 -32.99 5.68
N LEU A 123 13.73 -31.73 5.80
CA LEU A 123 14.96 -31.32 6.49
C LEU A 123 14.86 -31.50 8.01
N HIS A 124 13.72 -31.15 8.61
CA HIS A 124 13.55 -31.09 10.06
C HIS A 124 12.96 -32.40 10.63
N HIS A 125 12.01 -33.00 9.92
CA HIS A 125 11.33 -34.21 10.40
C HIS A 125 11.87 -35.51 9.77
N GLY A 126 12.86 -35.42 8.85
CA GLY A 126 13.40 -36.61 8.18
C GLY A 126 12.36 -37.36 7.32
N ALA A 127 11.27 -36.70 6.96
CA ALA A 127 10.16 -37.35 6.25
C ALA A 127 10.56 -37.80 4.84
N SER A 128 9.97 -38.92 4.38
CA SER A 128 10.12 -39.38 3.01
C SER A 128 9.60 -38.32 2.03
N ARG A 129 10.07 -38.35 0.77
CA ARG A 129 9.61 -37.41 -0.26
C ARG A 129 8.09 -37.44 -0.44
N ARG A 130 7.48 -38.61 -0.34
CA ARG A 130 6.03 -38.81 -0.44
C ARG A 130 5.30 -38.13 0.73
N ALA A 131 5.68 -38.48 1.98
CA ALA A 131 5.06 -37.91 3.18
C ALA A 131 5.20 -36.39 3.25
N ALA A 132 6.36 -35.84 2.88
CA ALA A 132 6.57 -34.39 2.83
C ALA A 132 5.71 -33.73 1.76
N ARG A 133 5.47 -34.37 0.60
CA ARG A 133 4.54 -33.81 -0.41
C ARG A 133 3.08 -33.88 0.05
N GLU A 134 2.68 -34.98 0.72
CA GLU A 134 1.34 -35.07 1.31
C GLU A 134 1.14 -33.94 2.34
N ARG A 135 2.11 -33.74 3.25
CA ARG A 135 2.08 -32.62 4.19
C ARG A 135 2.04 -31.27 3.52
N ALA A 136 2.81 -31.05 2.46
CA ALA A 136 2.78 -29.80 1.68
C ALA A 136 1.39 -29.52 1.08
N ALA A 137 0.70 -30.54 0.56
CA ALA A 137 -0.65 -30.40 0.04
C ALA A 137 -1.66 -30.02 1.14
N GLU A 138 -1.54 -30.63 2.33
CA GLU A 138 -2.36 -30.30 3.51
C GLU A 138 -2.17 -28.84 3.92
N VAL A 139 -0.91 -28.37 4.04
CA VAL A 139 -0.63 -26.99 4.47
C VAL A 139 -1.04 -25.98 3.40
N LEU A 140 -0.87 -26.31 2.12
CA LEU A 140 -1.39 -25.47 1.02
C LEU A 140 -2.92 -25.37 1.05
N ALA A 141 -3.63 -26.45 1.40
CA ALA A 141 -5.07 -26.43 1.63
C ALA A 141 -5.44 -25.59 2.87
N LEU A 142 -4.67 -25.72 3.96
CA LEU A 142 -4.84 -25.00 5.21
C LEU A 142 -4.75 -23.48 5.02
N VAL A 143 -3.84 -23.01 4.16
CA VAL A 143 -3.74 -21.58 3.81
C VAL A 143 -4.75 -21.13 2.75
N GLY A 144 -5.65 -22.00 2.33
CA GLY A 144 -6.73 -21.68 1.39
C GLY A 144 -6.23 -21.49 -0.06
N LEU A 145 -5.16 -22.17 -0.48
CA LEU A 145 -4.76 -22.16 -1.89
C LEU A 145 -5.79 -22.94 -2.72
N PRO A 146 -6.38 -22.37 -3.79
CA PRO A 146 -7.33 -23.07 -4.63
C PRO A 146 -6.70 -24.27 -5.34
N ARG A 147 -7.35 -25.45 -5.32
CA ARG A 147 -6.87 -26.67 -5.97
C ARG A 147 -5.42 -27.02 -5.62
N PRO A 148 -5.08 -27.19 -4.33
CA PRO A 148 -3.70 -27.27 -3.87
C PRO A 148 -2.92 -28.43 -4.53
N ALA A 149 -3.56 -29.60 -4.72
CA ALA A 149 -2.91 -30.76 -5.32
C ALA A 149 -2.44 -30.53 -6.78
N GLU A 150 -3.25 -29.82 -7.58
CA GLU A 150 -2.89 -29.49 -8.96
C GLU A 150 -1.78 -28.43 -9.02
N ARG A 151 -1.85 -27.43 -8.11
CA ARG A 151 -0.92 -26.30 -8.09
C ARG A 151 0.45 -26.63 -7.51
N MET A 152 0.61 -27.75 -6.81
CA MET A 152 1.93 -28.15 -6.30
C MET A 152 3.01 -28.20 -7.38
N ASP A 153 2.62 -28.46 -8.63
CA ASP A 153 3.53 -28.55 -9.76
C ASP A 153 3.72 -27.20 -10.50
N ASP A 154 3.00 -26.15 -10.08
CA ASP A 154 3.17 -24.78 -10.60
C ASP A 154 4.48 -24.16 -10.10
N TYR A 155 4.97 -23.16 -10.85
CA TYR A 155 6.09 -22.30 -10.46
C TYR A 155 5.60 -20.98 -9.89
N PRO A 156 6.39 -20.27 -9.06
CA PRO A 156 5.97 -19.01 -8.44
C PRO A 156 5.46 -17.95 -9.42
N HIS A 157 6.03 -17.85 -10.62
CA HIS A 157 5.63 -16.88 -11.64
C HIS A 157 4.26 -17.17 -12.29
N GLN A 158 3.69 -18.36 -12.07
CA GLN A 158 2.36 -18.74 -12.54
C GLN A 158 1.24 -18.36 -11.55
N LEU A 159 1.62 -17.89 -10.35
CA LEU A 159 0.72 -17.54 -9.27
C LEU A 159 0.46 -16.03 -9.18
N SER A 160 -0.73 -15.64 -8.71
CA SER A 160 -1.03 -14.27 -8.29
C SER A 160 -0.20 -13.84 -7.08
N GLY A 161 -0.16 -12.54 -6.77
CA GLY A 161 0.51 -12.01 -5.57
C GLY A 161 -0.01 -12.65 -4.29
N GLY A 162 -1.33 -12.70 -4.12
CA GLY A 162 -1.97 -13.33 -2.96
C GLY A 162 -1.71 -14.83 -2.86
N MET A 163 -1.72 -15.57 -3.99
CA MET A 163 -1.35 -16.98 -3.99
C MET A 163 0.11 -17.20 -3.58
N ARG A 164 1.06 -16.40 -4.09
CA ARG A 164 2.46 -16.49 -3.67
C ARG A 164 2.62 -16.24 -2.18
N GLN A 165 1.90 -15.26 -1.64
CA GLN A 165 1.90 -14.98 -0.22
C GLN A 165 1.38 -16.17 0.60
N ARG A 166 0.27 -16.78 0.16
CA ARG A 166 -0.26 -18.01 0.80
C ARG A 166 0.74 -19.16 0.76
N VAL A 167 1.47 -19.34 -0.35
CA VAL A 167 2.56 -20.36 -0.45
C VAL A 167 3.69 -20.05 0.52
N MET A 168 4.10 -18.79 0.67
CA MET A 168 5.15 -18.40 1.62
C MET A 168 4.71 -18.63 3.07
N ILE A 169 3.45 -18.32 3.41
CA ILE A 169 2.87 -18.67 4.71
C ILE A 169 2.84 -20.19 4.92
N ALA A 170 2.45 -20.96 3.89
CA ALA A 170 2.48 -22.43 3.95
C ALA A 170 3.88 -22.97 4.24
N MET A 171 4.93 -22.43 3.59
CA MET A 171 6.32 -22.80 3.88
C MET A 171 6.70 -22.51 5.34
N ALA A 172 6.31 -21.34 5.87
CA ALA A 172 6.58 -20.99 7.26
C ALA A 172 5.87 -21.91 8.26
N LEU A 173 4.67 -22.40 7.92
CA LEU A 173 3.84 -23.24 8.80
C LEU A 173 4.02 -24.77 8.60
N ALA A 174 4.85 -25.19 7.65
CA ALA A 174 4.99 -26.60 7.26
C ALA A 174 5.37 -27.53 8.43
N CYS A 175 6.18 -27.03 9.37
CA CYS A 175 6.63 -27.75 10.57
C CYS A 175 5.91 -27.33 11.87
N GLU A 176 4.81 -26.57 11.81
CA GLU A 176 4.03 -26.11 12.97
C GLU A 176 4.86 -25.33 14.01
N PRO A 177 5.46 -24.20 13.64
CA PRO A 177 6.35 -23.47 14.52
C PRO A 177 5.61 -22.90 15.74
N ARG A 178 6.34 -22.76 16.86
CA ARG A 178 5.83 -22.12 18.09
C ARG A 178 5.74 -20.59 17.94
N VAL A 179 6.63 -20.00 17.14
CA VAL A 179 6.68 -18.55 16.88
C VAL A 179 6.78 -18.29 15.38
N VAL A 180 5.93 -17.40 14.88
CA VAL A 180 5.97 -16.89 13.51
C VAL A 180 6.29 -15.39 13.55
N ILE A 181 7.31 -14.96 12.81
CA ILE A 181 7.61 -13.55 12.57
C ILE A 181 7.06 -13.22 11.19
N ALA A 182 6.02 -12.40 11.14
CA ALA A 182 5.42 -11.91 9.90
C ALA A 182 5.92 -10.49 9.61
N ASP A 183 6.93 -10.37 8.73
CA ASP A 183 7.53 -9.08 8.37
C ASP A 183 6.82 -8.50 7.15
N GLU A 184 5.96 -7.52 7.40
CA GLU A 184 5.10 -6.87 6.41
C GLU A 184 4.39 -7.88 5.48
N PRO A 185 3.63 -8.84 6.01
CA PRO A 185 3.12 -9.98 5.24
C PRO A 185 2.11 -9.61 4.16
N THR A 186 1.71 -8.36 4.06
CA THR A 186 0.68 -7.88 3.12
C THR A 186 1.16 -6.73 2.24
N THR A 187 2.44 -6.39 2.27
CA THR A 187 3.02 -5.35 1.41
C THR A 187 2.80 -5.70 -0.07
N ALA A 188 2.39 -4.70 -0.87
CA ALA A 188 2.06 -4.81 -2.29
C ALA A 188 0.83 -5.71 -2.61
N LEU A 189 -0.03 -5.99 -1.63
CA LEU A 189 -1.33 -6.64 -1.85
C LEU A 189 -2.46 -5.61 -1.79
N ASP A 190 -3.56 -5.92 -2.48
CA ASP A 190 -4.79 -5.13 -2.39
C ASP A 190 -5.44 -5.24 -1.02
N VAL A 191 -6.19 -4.22 -0.64
CA VAL A 191 -6.86 -4.14 0.66
C VAL A 191 -7.72 -5.37 0.97
N THR A 192 -8.40 -5.95 -0.02
CA THR A 192 -9.21 -7.16 0.14
C THR A 192 -8.35 -8.40 0.43
N ILE A 193 -7.29 -8.61 -0.35
CA ILE A 193 -6.36 -9.73 -0.15
C ILE A 193 -5.56 -9.55 1.14
N GLN A 194 -5.17 -8.31 1.47
CA GLN A 194 -4.52 -7.98 2.75
C GLN A 194 -5.39 -8.43 3.92
N ALA A 195 -6.68 -8.06 3.93
CA ALA A 195 -7.60 -8.44 4.98
C ALA A 195 -7.77 -9.97 5.08
N GLU A 196 -7.89 -10.68 3.93
CA GLU A 196 -7.98 -12.14 3.90
C GLU A 196 -6.72 -12.83 4.46
N ILE A 197 -5.53 -12.33 4.13
CA ILE A 197 -4.26 -12.89 4.62
C ILE A 197 -4.09 -12.70 6.12
N LEU A 198 -4.47 -11.53 6.65
CA LEU A 198 -4.39 -11.25 8.07
C LEU A 198 -5.42 -12.06 8.88
N ASP A 199 -6.67 -12.15 8.40
CA ASP A 199 -7.70 -13.01 9.01
C ASP A 199 -7.28 -14.50 8.96
N LEU A 200 -6.61 -14.93 7.88
CA LEU A 200 -6.02 -16.26 7.77
C LEU A 200 -4.95 -16.50 8.85
N LEU A 201 -4.00 -15.57 9.02
CA LEU A 201 -2.93 -15.69 10.02
C LEU A 201 -3.51 -15.76 11.44
N ASP A 202 -4.53 -14.95 11.78
CA ASP A 202 -5.22 -15.02 13.07
C ASP A 202 -5.92 -16.35 13.30
N GLY A 203 -6.61 -16.87 12.27
CA GLY A 203 -7.26 -18.16 12.33
C GLY A 203 -6.26 -19.32 12.52
N LEU A 204 -5.11 -19.23 11.84
CA LEU A 204 -4.03 -20.22 11.95
C LEU A 204 -3.33 -20.13 13.32
N ARG A 205 -3.07 -18.91 13.83
CA ARG A 205 -2.54 -18.69 15.17
C ARG A 205 -3.38 -19.41 16.22
N SER A 206 -4.69 -19.18 16.18
CA SER A 206 -5.62 -19.78 17.14
C SER A 206 -5.72 -21.30 17.02
N ARG A 207 -5.70 -21.85 15.78
CA ARG A 207 -5.82 -23.30 15.51
C ARG A 207 -4.57 -24.08 15.88
N LEU A 208 -3.39 -23.50 15.62
CA LEU A 208 -2.10 -24.16 15.83
C LEU A 208 -1.50 -23.82 17.21
N GLY A 209 -2.11 -22.89 17.97
CA GLY A 209 -1.59 -22.46 19.29
C GLY A 209 -0.24 -21.75 19.21
N MET A 210 0.10 -21.15 18.06
CA MET A 210 1.34 -20.43 17.84
C MET A 210 1.27 -18.99 18.35
N SER A 211 2.42 -18.39 18.59
CA SER A 211 2.56 -16.95 18.90
C SER A 211 3.09 -16.22 17.68
N MET A 212 2.77 -14.94 17.52
CA MET A 212 3.13 -14.17 16.33
C MET A 212 3.76 -12.81 16.66
N ILE A 213 4.85 -12.47 15.97
CA ILE A 213 5.35 -11.10 15.89
C ILE A 213 4.89 -10.55 14.52
N LEU A 214 4.01 -9.54 14.54
CA LEU A 214 3.49 -8.90 13.34
C LEU A 214 4.20 -7.55 13.15
N ILE A 215 5.08 -7.48 12.16
CA ILE A 215 5.80 -6.25 11.80
C ILE A 215 5.04 -5.58 10.65
N THR A 216 4.67 -4.32 10.83
CA THR A 216 4.02 -3.51 9.78
C THR A 216 4.24 -2.02 10.02
N HIS A 217 4.00 -1.22 9.01
CA HIS A 217 3.89 0.25 9.13
C HIS A 217 2.43 0.72 9.19
N ASP A 218 1.46 -0.19 9.06
CA ASP A 218 0.02 0.12 9.05
C ASP A 218 -0.59 -0.05 10.45
N MET A 219 -0.94 1.09 11.06
CA MET A 219 -1.56 1.13 12.40
C MET A 219 -2.97 0.55 12.41
N GLY A 220 -3.72 0.64 11.31
CA GLY A 220 -5.05 0.03 11.20
C GLY A 220 -4.98 -1.51 11.24
N VAL A 221 -3.95 -2.08 10.61
CA VAL A 221 -3.66 -3.52 10.73
C VAL A 221 -3.38 -3.92 12.17
N ILE A 222 -2.54 -3.14 12.87
CA ILE A 222 -2.19 -3.39 14.27
C ILE A 222 -3.41 -3.24 15.20
N ALA A 223 -4.21 -2.20 15.00
CA ALA A 223 -5.43 -1.97 15.81
C ALA A 223 -6.34 -3.20 15.86
N ARG A 224 -6.35 -3.97 14.77
CA ARG A 224 -7.25 -5.12 14.61
C ARG A 224 -6.63 -6.47 15.00
N HIS A 225 -5.34 -6.68 14.70
CA HIS A 225 -4.71 -8.00 14.71
C HIS A 225 -3.68 -8.20 15.83
N ALA A 226 -3.26 -7.13 16.53
CA ALA A 226 -2.29 -7.24 17.61
C ALA A 226 -2.95 -7.15 19.00
N ASP A 227 -2.49 -7.98 19.93
CA ASP A 227 -2.89 -7.93 21.33
C ASP A 227 -2.13 -6.81 22.08
N ARG A 228 -0.82 -6.69 21.78
CA ARG A 228 0.08 -5.65 22.29
C ARG A 228 0.90 -5.05 21.17
N VAL A 229 1.35 -3.82 21.35
CA VAL A 229 2.09 -3.06 20.33
C VAL A 229 3.39 -2.50 20.90
N GLY A 230 4.50 -2.68 20.18
CA GLY A 230 5.74 -1.97 20.37
C GLY A 230 5.97 -0.98 19.23
N VAL A 231 6.07 0.30 19.55
CA VAL A 231 6.33 1.37 18.59
C VAL A 231 7.82 1.66 18.55
N MET A 232 8.45 1.45 17.38
CA MET A 232 9.89 1.65 17.18
C MET A 232 10.18 2.96 16.45
N TYR A 233 11.16 3.70 16.94
CA TYR A 233 11.70 4.89 16.31
C TYR A 233 13.23 4.91 16.42
N ALA A 234 13.91 5.11 15.29
CA ALA A 234 15.37 5.23 15.25
C ALA A 234 16.12 4.10 15.99
N GLY A 235 15.70 2.86 15.78
CA GLY A 235 16.33 1.66 16.37
C GLY A 235 15.93 1.38 17.82
N ARG A 236 14.98 2.10 18.40
CA ARG A 236 14.59 2.01 19.81
C ARG A 236 13.08 1.86 19.97
N LEU A 237 12.65 1.30 21.10
CA LEU A 237 11.26 1.37 21.52
C LEU A 237 10.95 2.76 22.08
N ALA A 238 9.95 3.41 21.51
CA ALA A 238 9.40 4.66 21.99
C ALA A 238 8.25 4.43 22.98
N GLU A 239 7.42 3.40 22.71
CA GLU A 239 6.24 3.09 23.49
C GLU A 239 5.86 1.61 23.31
N THR A 240 5.35 0.98 24.40
CA THR A 240 4.80 -0.38 24.36
C THR A 240 3.57 -0.44 25.25
N ALA A 241 2.45 -0.95 24.73
CA ALA A 241 1.21 -1.07 25.49
C ALA A 241 0.30 -2.16 24.93
N PRO A 242 -0.73 -2.61 25.67
CA PRO A 242 -1.89 -3.28 25.07
C PRO A 242 -2.50 -2.41 23.97
N THR A 243 -2.95 -3.03 22.89
CA THR A 243 -3.41 -2.31 21.68
C THR A 243 -4.49 -1.27 22.01
N SER A 244 -5.53 -1.64 22.75
CA SER A 244 -6.60 -0.71 23.12
C SER A 244 -6.08 0.49 23.91
N VAL A 245 -5.12 0.28 24.83
CA VAL A 245 -4.52 1.35 25.65
C VAL A 245 -3.68 2.28 24.79
N LEU A 246 -2.90 1.75 23.84
CA LEU A 246 -2.06 2.57 22.97
C LEU A 246 -2.90 3.54 22.12
N PHE A 247 -4.01 3.07 21.56
CA PHE A 247 -4.88 3.88 20.71
C PHE A 247 -5.72 4.90 21.47
N ASP A 248 -6.14 4.56 22.70
CA ASP A 248 -6.91 5.44 23.58
C ASP A 248 -6.04 6.51 24.26
N ARG A 249 -4.85 6.11 24.73
CA ARG A 249 -3.99 6.94 25.57
C ARG A 249 -2.52 6.87 25.17
N THR A 250 -2.19 7.34 23.97
CA THR A 250 -0.78 7.46 23.58
C THR A 250 0.00 8.35 24.52
N ARG A 251 1.25 7.96 24.84
CA ARG A 251 2.15 8.71 25.72
C ARG A 251 3.34 9.30 24.98
N HIS A 252 3.97 8.53 24.09
CA HIS A 252 5.11 9.06 23.36
C HIS A 252 4.64 9.97 22.22
N ARG A 253 5.23 11.18 22.13
CA ARG A 253 4.87 12.17 21.10
C ARG A 253 5.01 11.66 19.66
N TYR A 254 5.92 10.73 19.42
CA TYR A 254 6.04 10.09 18.11
C TYR A 254 4.83 9.19 17.81
N THR A 255 4.41 8.35 18.75
CA THR A 255 3.22 7.50 18.60
C THR A 255 1.98 8.34 18.34
N HIS A 256 1.82 9.43 19.12
CA HIS A 256 0.75 10.39 18.96
C HIS A 256 0.75 11.01 17.54
N ALA A 257 1.91 11.49 17.08
CA ALA A 257 2.08 12.05 15.76
C ALA A 257 1.87 11.01 14.63
N LEU A 258 2.28 9.75 14.85
CA LEU A 258 2.08 8.67 13.88
C LEU A 258 0.58 8.36 13.71
N LEU A 259 -0.18 8.24 14.80
CA LEU A 259 -1.63 8.04 14.76
C LEU A 259 -2.37 9.22 14.11
N ALA A 260 -1.96 10.46 14.44
CA ALA A 260 -2.53 11.66 13.83
C ALA A 260 -2.30 11.74 12.31
N SER A 261 -1.24 11.12 11.79
CA SER A 261 -0.89 11.16 10.36
C SER A 261 -1.59 10.11 9.50
N ILE A 262 -2.43 9.24 10.06
CA ILE A 262 -3.17 8.22 9.30
C ILE A 262 -4.34 8.86 8.56
N PRO A 263 -4.41 8.78 7.22
CA PRO A 263 -5.59 9.18 6.49
C PRO A 263 -6.79 8.29 6.87
N SER A 264 -7.94 8.88 7.16
CA SER A 264 -9.17 8.14 7.44
C SER A 264 -10.23 8.37 6.36
N LEU A 265 -11.19 7.45 6.25
CA LEU A 265 -12.33 7.60 5.34
C LEU A 265 -13.27 8.75 5.75
N THR A 266 -13.18 9.23 6.98
CA THR A 266 -14.00 10.34 7.53
C THR A 266 -13.28 11.68 7.52
N HIS A 267 -12.02 11.75 7.04
CA HIS A 267 -11.25 12.99 7.03
C HIS A 267 -11.83 13.99 6.02
N ASP A 268 -11.99 15.25 6.46
CA ASP A 268 -12.43 16.33 5.58
C ASP A 268 -11.29 16.67 4.59
N ARG A 269 -11.59 16.60 3.30
CA ARG A 269 -10.63 16.87 2.22
C ARG A 269 -10.12 18.32 2.18
N ASP A 270 -10.82 19.26 2.81
CA ASP A 270 -10.42 20.67 2.90
C ASP A 270 -9.45 20.91 4.08
N GLU A 271 -9.29 19.93 4.94
CA GLU A 271 -8.31 19.92 6.03
C GLU A 271 -7.01 19.25 5.58
N ARG A 272 -5.88 19.81 6.04
CA ARG A 272 -4.59 19.18 5.79
C ARG A 272 -4.43 17.95 6.68
N LEU A 273 -3.95 16.86 6.10
CA LEU A 273 -3.50 15.73 6.88
C LEU A 273 -2.35 16.15 7.79
N PHE A 274 -2.41 15.70 9.05
CA PHE A 274 -1.25 15.85 9.91
C PHE A 274 -0.05 15.13 9.28
N SER A 275 1.12 15.76 9.36
CA SER A 275 2.35 15.14 8.87
C SER A 275 3.50 15.43 9.83
N ILE A 276 4.24 14.40 10.19
CA ILE A 276 5.41 14.56 11.07
C ILE A 276 6.47 15.38 10.31
N PRO A 277 6.94 16.52 10.86
CA PRO A 277 7.90 17.37 10.17
C PRO A 277 9.28 16.70 10.05
N GLY A 278 10.08 17.15 9.07
CA GLY A 278 11.45 16.69 8.88
C GLY A 278 11.58 15.25 8.36
N ALA A 279 12.76 14.67 8.52
CA ALA A 279 13.10 13.31 8.12
C ALA A 279 13.56 12.48 9.33
N PRO A 280 13.41 11.14 9.30
CA PRO A 280 13.98 10.27 10.32
C PRO A 280 15.49 10.52 10.50
N PRO A 281 16.04 10.38 11.72
CA PRO A 281 17.45 10.62 11.98
C PRO A 281 18.35 9.58 11.30
N ASP A 282 19.59 9.98 11.02
CA ASP A 282 20.62 9.07 10.54
C ASP A 282 21.07 8.14 11.66
N LEU A 283 20.94 6.83 11.45
CA LEU A 283 21.32 5.79 12.42
C LEU A 283 22.86 5.62 12.57
N THR A 284 23.66 6.37 11.82
CA THR A 284 25.12 6.41 11.97
C THR A 284 25.58 7.39 13.05
N ALA A 285 24.74 8.37 13.42
CA ALA A 285 25.03 9.45 14.36
C ALA A 285 23.99 9.49 15.49
N ALA A 286 24.11 8.60 16.49
CA ALA A 286 23.23 8.64 17.65
C ALA A 286 23.60 9.80 18.57
N GLY A 287 22.72 10.78 18.74
CA GLY A 287 22.84 11.85 19.74
C GLY A 287 22.60 11.36 21.18
N PRO A 288 22.96 12.17 22.18
CA PRO A 288 22.77 11.83 23.59
C PRO A 288 21.30 11.87 24.04
N GLY A 289 20.46 12.67 23.40
CA GLY A 289 19.08 12.93 23.78
C GLY A 289 18.05 11.99 23.14
N CYS A 290 16.78 12.42 23.19
CA CYS A 290 15.67 11.74 22.53
C CYS A 290 15.81 11.79 21.01
N PRO A 291 15.79 10.66 20.30
CA PRO A 291 15.96 10.64 18.84
C PRO A 291 14.84 11.40 18.10
N PHE A 292 13.66 11.53 18.70
CA PHE A 292 12.52 12.26 18.11
C PHE A 292 12.57 13.78 18.37
N ALA A 293 13.44 14.28 19.26
CA ALA A 293 13.50 15.69 19.64
C ALA A 293 13.58 16.67 18.44
N PRO A 294 14.31 16.40 17.33
CA PRO A 294 14.35 17.30 16.18
C PRO A 294 13.02 17.45 15.42
N ARG A 295 12.08 16.52 15.62
CA ARG A 295 10.77 16.46 14.94
C ARG A 295 9.60 16.67 15.91
N CYS A 296 9.89 16.78 17.20
CA CYS A 296 8.89 16.88 18.27
C CYS A 296 8.49 18.33 18.51
N ASP A 297 7.20 18.61 18.51
CA ASP A 297 6.61 19.92 18.79
C ASP A 297 6.75 20.34 20.26
N ALA A 298 6.89 19.36 21.16
CA ALA A 298 7.05 19.57 22.60
C ALA A 298 8.53 19.41 23.07
N ALA A 299 9.50 19.45 22.14
CA ALA A 299 10.90 19.25 22.50
C ALA A 299 11.47 20.42 23.31
N THR A 300 12.09 20.10 24.43
CA THR A 300 12.87 21.03 25.27
C THR A 300 14.37 20.76 25.14
N ASP A 301 15.22 21.60 25.74
CA ASP A 301 16.68 21.39 25.76
C ASP A 301 17.03 20.07 26.46
N ARG A 302 16.32 19.74 27.53
CA ARG A 302 16.46 18.44 28.18
C ARG A 302 16.26 17.27 27.21
N CYS A 303 15.29 17.35 26.29
CA CYS A 303 15.06 16.30 25.28
C CYS A 303 16.24 16.18 24.29
N ARG A 304 17.03 17.24 24.07
CA ARG A 304 18.19 17.24 23.19
C ARG A 304 19.45 16.72 23.86
N GLU A 305 19.57 16.92 25.17
CA GLU A 305 20.76 16.63 25.96
C GLU A 305 20.68 15.29 26.68
N GLU A 306 19.48 14.90 27.14
CA GLU A 306 19.25 13.73 27.97
C GLU A 306 18.21 12.80 27.33
N ARG A 307 18.51 11.50 27.32
CA ARG A 307 17.53 10.49 26.91
C ARG A 307 16.54 10.22 28.02
N PRO A 308 15.20 10.22 27.72
CA PRO A 308 14.21 9.82 28.70
C PRO A 308 14.43 8.38 29.17
N ALA A 309 14.26 8.14 30.45
CA ALA A 309 14.18 6.79 30.98
C ALA A 309 12.81 6.17 30.69
N PRO A 310 12.70 4.84 30.56
CA PRO A 310 11.41 4.16 30.45
C PRO A 310 10.56 4.40 31.70
N VAL A 311 9.30 4.81 31.49
CA VAL A 311 8.30 4.96 32.53
C VAL A 311 7.23 3.90 32.32
N THR A 312 6.94 3.10 33.35
CA THR A 312 5.89 2.09 33.33
C THR A 312 4.67 2.62 34.04
N GLU A 313 3.54 2.66 33.35
CA GLU A 313 2.21 2.98 33.91
C GLU A 313 1.41 1.69 34.17
N ASP A 314 0.25 1.83 34.82
CA ASP A 314 -0.65 0.73 35.09
C ASP A 314 -1.08 0.00 33.81
N GLY A 315 -1.24 -1.32 33.90
CA GLY A 315 -1.64 -2.16 32.76
C GLY A 315 -0.50 -2.51 31.80
N GLY A 316 0.78 -2.29 32.18
CA GLY A 316 1.94 -2.65 31.37
C GLY A 316 2.20 -1.66 30.22
N HIS A 317 1.71 -0.45 30.32
CA HIS A 317 2.00 0.65 29.40
C HIS A 317 3.38 1.25 29.71
N VAL A 318 4.32 1.13 28.80
CA VAL A 318 5.69 1.66 28.94
C VAL A 318 5.95 2.70 27.85
N HIS A 319 6.45 3.87 28.25
CA HIS A 319 6.82 4.93 27.32
C HIS A 319 8.15 5.58 27.66
N VAL A 320 8.83 6.15 26.67
CA VAL A 320 10.17 6.78 26.79
C VAL A 320 10.06 8.25 26.36
N CYS A 321 9.43 9.10 27.19
CA CYS A 321 9.19 10.51 26.87
C CYS A 321 9.28 11.40 28.12
N HIS A 322 10.00 12.55 28.02
CA HIS A 322 10.01 13.57 29.09
C HIS A 322 8.71 14.34 29.20
N HIS A 323 7.97 14.47 28.08
CA HIS A 323 6.74 15.25 27.97
C HIS A 323 5.64 14.39 27.33
N PRO A 324 5.10 13.39 28.07
CA PRO A 324 4.10 12.47 27.50
C PRO A 324 2.87 13.24 26.98
N ALA A 325 2.30 12.74 25.89
CA ALA A 325 1.06 13.26 25.36
C ALA A 325 -0.10 12.99 26.30
N THR A 326 -1.11 13.86 26.29
CA THR A 326 -2.34 13.72 27.05
C THR A 326 -3.53 13.71 26.07
N GLY A 327 -4.38 12.69 26.19
CA GLY A 327 -5.56 12.55 25.35
C GLY A 327 -5.30 11.86 23.99
N PRO A 328 -6.35 11.70 23.17
CA PRO A 328 -6.27 11.11 21.85
C PRO A 328 -5.46 12.00 20.89
N ALA A 329 -5.01 11.39 19.79
CA ALA A 329 -4.25 12.12 18.78
C ALA A 329 -5.13 13.10 18.00
N ASP A 330 -4.87 14.40 18.11
CA ASP A 330 -5.54 15.41 17.29
C ASP A 330 -5.09 15.31 15.85
N ARG A 331 -6.05 15.13 14.95
CA ARG A 331 -5.81 14.94 13.51
C ARG A 331 -5.85 16.23 12.70
N VAL A 332 -6.46 17.29 13.24
CA VAL A 332 -6.68 18.55 12.51
C VAL A 332 -5.55 19.52 12.79
N VAL A 333 -4.85 19.93 11.75
CA VAL A 333 -3.70 20.85 11.88
C VAL A 333 -3.97 22.21 11.23
N SER A 334 -4.59 22.26 10.07
CA SER A 334 -4.94 23.47 9.36
C SER A 334 -5.80 23.15 8.15
N ARG A 335 -6.58 24.11 7.68
CA ARG A 335 -7.32 24.01 6.41
C ARG A 335 -6.48 24.54 5.25
N PHE A 336 -6.68 23.99 4.06
CA PHE A 336 -6.19 24.65 2.86
C PHE A 336 -6.83 26.02 2.76
N ARG A 337 -6.04 27.05 2.45
CA ARG A 337 -6.62 28.32 2.05
C ARG A 337 -7.35 28.08 0.73
N ALA A 338 -8.65 27.95 0.81
CA ALA A 338 -9.46 27.94 -0.39
C ALA A 338 -9.19 29.28 -1.10
N ARG A 339 -8.60 29.24 -2.31
CA ARG A 339 -8.96 30.27 -3.26
C ARG A 339 -10.47 30.10 -3.41
N PRO A 340 -11.27 31.17 -3.35
CA PRO A 340 -12.65 31.09 -3.79
C PRO A 340 -12.63 30.79 -5.30
N VAL A 341 -12.42 29.55 -5.64
CA VAL A 341 -12.89 29.02 -6.91
C VAL A 341 -14.38 28.89 -6.63
N GLU A 342 -15.18 29.84 -7.10
CA GLU A 342 -16.60 29.57 -7.27
C GLU A 342 -16.69 28.17 -7.83
N PRO A 343 -17.39 27.24 -7.17
CA PRO A 343 -17.60 25.92 -7.74
C PRO A 343 -18.24 26.20 -9.11
N PRO A 344 -17.61 25.86 -10.24
CA PRO A 344 -18.24 26.04 -11.50
C PRO A 344 -19.54 25.26 -11.43
N ALA A 345 -20.65 25.94 -11.72
CA ALA A 345 -21.90 25.27 -11.96
C ALA A 345 -21.60 24.12 -12.92
N SER A 346 -21.75 22.89 -12.43
CA SER A 346 -21.16 21.66 -12.98
C SER A 346 -21.72 21.23 -14.34
N SER A 347 -22.56 22.03 -14.99
CA SER A 347 -23.28 21.67 -16.20
C SER A 347 -22.83 22.37 -17.51
N GLU A 348 -21.89 23.33 -17.48
CA GLU A 348 -21.62 24.13 -18.69
C GLU A 348 -20.16 24.13 -19.19
N ARG A 349 -19.21 23.50 -18.53
CA ARG A 349 -17.83 23.43 -19.04
C ARG A 349 -17.61 22.16 -19.83
N ALA A 350 -17.19 22.29 -21.08
CA ALA A 350 -16.69 21.17 -21.87
C ALA A 350 -15.62 20.40 -21.06
N PRO A 351 -15.69 19.06 -21.00
CA PRO A 351 -14.73 18.27 -20.24
C PRO A 351 -13.33 18.44 -20.81
N ARG A 352 -12.32 18.61 -19.92
CA ARG A 352 -10.92 18.67 -20.32
C ARG A 352 -10.42 17.35 -20.86
N LEU A 353 -10.84 16.26 -20.23
CA LEU A 353 -10.55 14.89 -20.68
C LEU A 353 -11.86 14.11 -20.76
N ARG A 354 -12.10 13.48 -21.92
CA ARG A 354 -13.25 12.61 -22.14
C ARG A 354 -12.76 11.25 -22.63
N VAL A 355 -13.26 10.21 -22.01
CA VAL A 355 -13.00 8.81 -22.36
C VAL A 355 -14.30 8.20 -22.85
N ALA A 356 -14.31 7.60 -24.05
CA ALA A 356 -15.49 7.06 -24.67
C ALA A 356 -15.27 5.61 -25.14
N ASP A 357 -15.99 4.67 -24.55
CA ASP A 357 -15.98 3.21 -24.82
C ASP A 357 -14.57 2.64 -25.00
N LEU A 358 -13.63 3.02 -24.13
CA LEU A 358 -12.24 2.70 -24.27
C LEU A 358 -11.99 1.22 -23.98
N ARG A 359 -11.31 0.53 -24.93
CA ARG A 359 -10.98 -0.90 -24.83
C ARG A 359 -9.51 -1.14 -25.08
N ARG A 360 -8.95 -2.08 -24.32
CA ARG A 360 -7.59 -2.57 -24.54
C ARG A 360 -7.52 -4.07 -24.36
N GLU A 361 -7.11 -4.74 -25.40
CA GLU A 361 -6.96 -6.19 -25.46
C GLU A 361 -5.52 -6.55 -25.85
N TYR A 362 -4.95 -7.57 -25.20
CA TYR A 362 -3.63 -8.08 -25.50
C TYR A 362 -3.72 -9.55 -25.92
N PRO A 363 -3.09 -9.95 -27.04
CA PRO A 363 -3.02 -11.35 -27.41
C PRO A 363 -2.10 -12.09 -26.44
N VAL A 364 -2.56 -13.24 -25.91
CA VAL A 364 -1.83 -14.09 -24.96
C VAL A 364 -1.77 -15.51 -25.51
N GLY A 365 -0.57 -16.10 -25.52
CA GLY A 365 -0.36 -17.47 -26.01
C GLY A 365 -0.25 -17.57 -27.53
N GLY A 366 -0.03 -18.77 -28.05
CA GLY A 366 -0.02 -19.04 -29.49
C GLY A 366 1.34 -18.99 -30.18
N ARG A 367 2.44 -19.37 -29.49
CA ARG A 367 3.76 -19.62 -30.14
C ARG A 367 3.91 -21.06 -30.69
N GLY A 368 2.83 -21.71 -31.14
CA GLY A 368 2.87 -23.02 -31.79
C GLY A 368 1.85 -23.09 -32.91
N LEU A 369 2.09 -23.97 -33.92
CA LEU A 369 1.22 -24.14 -35.09
C LEU A 369 -0.26 -24.45 -34.77
N PHE A 370 -0.58 -24.86 -33.53
CA PHE A 370 -1.94 -25.23 -33.06
C PHE A 370 -2.38 -24.53 -31.78
N GLY A 371 -1.66 -23.51 -31.29
CA GLY A 371 -2.03 -22.80 -30.05
C GLY A 371 -3.22 -21.85 -30.24
N ALA A 372 -4.33 -22.08 -29.56
CA ALA A 372 -5.46 -21.16 -29.56
C ALA A 372 -5.03 -19.77 -29.05
N ARG A 373 -5.24 -18.74 -29.87
CA ARG A 373 -5.01 -17.34 -29.48
C ARG A 373 -6.06 -16.95 -28.43
N ARG A 374 -5.62 -16.74 -27.19
CA ARG A 374 -6.46 -16.16 -26.13
C ARG A 374 -6.21 -14.66 -26.08
N THR A 375 -7.19 -13.91 -25.60
CA THR A 375 -7.12 -12.46 -25.49
C THR A 375 -7.32 -12.03 -24.05
N LEU A 376 -6.36 -11.29 -23.50
CA LEU A 376 -6.48 -10.67 -22.20
C LEU A 376 -7.21 -9.34 -22.36
N LYS A 377 -8.39 -9.21 -21.74
CA LYS A 377 -9.26 -8.03 -21.79
C LYS A 377 -8.94 -7.10 -20.64
N ALA A 378 -7.89 -6.27 -20.78
CA ALA A 378 -7.42 -5.39 -19.71
C ALA A 378 -8.38 -4.22 -19.43
N VAL A 379 -8.97 -3.63 -20.48
CA VAL A 379 -9.98 -2.56 -20.39
C VAL A 379 -11.10 -2.89 -21.38
N SER A 380 -12.36 -2.77 -20.96
CA SER A 380 -13.51 -3.32 -21.67
C SER A 380 -14.71 -2.36 -21.68
N GLY A 381 -14.58 -1.24 -22.41
CA GLY A 381 -15.67 -0.28 -22.59
C GLY A 381 -15.81 0.70 -21.43
N VAL A 382 -14.71 1.35 -21.07
CA VAL A 382 -14.68 2.35 -20.00
C VAL A 382 -15.01 3.72 -20.58
N SER A 383 -15.95 4.45 -19.93
CA SER A 383 -16.34 5.82 -20.29
C SER A 383 -16.44 6.69 -19.03
N PHE A 384 -15.83 7.87 -19.06
CA PHE A 384 -15.94 8.90 -18.03
C PHE A 384 -15.39 10.24 -18.54
N GLU A 385 -15.62 11.30 -17.80
CA GLU A 385 -15.15 12.65 -18.11
C GLU A 385 -14.45 13.25 -16.89
N VAL A 386 -13.49 14.16 -17.15
CA VAL A 386 -12.80 14.94 -16.12
C VAL A 386 -12.88 16.40 -16.51
N ALA A 387 -13.48 17.21 -15.64
CA ALA A 387 -13.59 18.66 -15.84
C ALA A 387 -12.25 19.40 -15.60
N ALA A 388 -12.19 20.66 -15.98
CA ALA A 388 -11.02 21.50 -15.69
C ALA A 388 -10.87 21.73 -14.18
N GLY A 389 -9.69 21.39 -13.61
CA GLY A 389 -9.39 21.51 -12.18
C GLY A 389 -9.97 20.38 -11.31
N GLU A 390 -10.66 19.40 -11.91
CA GLU A 390 -11.22 18.24 -11.22
C GLU A 390 -10.16 17.16 -11.01
N THR A 391 -10.22 16.48 -9.86
CA THR A 391 -9.51 15.21 -9.63
C THR A 391 -10.49 14.05 -9.69
N PHE A 392 -10.30 13.14 -10.65
CA PHE A 392 -11.03 11.89 -10.77
C PHE A 392 -10.22 10.75 -10.14
N GLY A 393 -10.77 10.10 -9.13
CA GLY A 393 -10.18 8.93 -8.49
C GLY A 393 -10.56 7.64 -9.21
N LEU A 394 -9.61 6.77 -9.48
CA LEU A 394 -9.83 5.45 -10.05
C LEU A 394 -9.38 4.38 -9.05
N VAL A 395 -10.32 3.64 -8.48
CA VAL A 395 -10.06 2.60 -7.46
C VAL A 395 -10.45 1.21 -7.94
N GLY A 396 -9.91 0.18 -7.30
CA GLY A 396 -10.20 -1.23 -7.56
C GLY A 396 -9.01 -2.12 -7.25
N GLU A 397 -9.19 -3.43 -7.27
CA GLU A 397 -8.14 -4.42 -6.99
C GLU A 397 -7.01 -4.39 -8.05
N SER A 398 -5.81 -4.87 -7.67
CA SER A 398 -4.66 -4.99 -8.59
C SER A 398 -4.98 -5.93 -9.75
N GLY A 399 -4.50 -5.58 -10.95
CA GLY A 399 -4.81 -6.35 -12.15
C GLY A 399 -6.19 -6.08 -12.76
N CYS A 400 -7.05 -5.23 -12.17
CA CYS A 400 -8.33 -4.88 -12.79
C CYS A 400 -8.22 -3.94 -14.02
N GLY A 401 -7.01 -3.44 -14.37
CA GLY A 401 -6.75 -2.64 -15.57
C GLY A 401 -6.48 -1.16 -15.37
N LYS A 402 -6.40 -0.64 -14.15
CA LYS A 402 -6.22 0.80 -13.83
C LYS A 402 -4.98 1.43 -14.48
N SER A 403 -3.80 0.84 -14.29
CA SER A 403 -2.55 1.36 -14.87
C SER A 403 -2.54 1.29 -16.40
N THR A 404 -3.19 0.27 -16.99
CA THR A 404 -3.38 0.18 -18.45
C THR A 404 -4.26 1.33 -18.94
N LEU A 405 -5.35 1.62 -18.23
CA LEU A 405 -6.20 2.78 -18.51
C LEU A 405 -5.39 4.07 -18.39
N GLY A 406 -4.66 4.27 -17.29
CA GLY A 406 -3.81 5.45 -17.07
C GLY A 406 -2.84 5.74 -18.22
N ARG A 407 -2.15 4.69 -18.72
CA ARG A 407 -1.23 4.83 -19.88
C ARG A 407 -1.95 5.21 -21.17
N MET A 408 -3.18 4.75 -21.38
CA MET A 408 -3.97 5.16 -22.54
C MET A 408 -4.44 6.62 -22.43
N LEU A 409 -4.75 7.12 -21.22
CA LEU A 409 -5.17 8.52 -21.02
C LEU A 409 -4.10 9.52 -21.45
N VAL A 410 -2.82 9.19 -21.27
CA VAL A 410 -1.68 10.03 -21.69
C VAL A 410 -1.09 9.60 -23.05
N ALA A 411 -1.81 8.78 -23.79
CA ALA A 411 -1.43 8.26 -25.11
C ALA A 411 -0.04 7.59 -25.14
N LEU A 412 0.38 6.93 -24.06
CA LEU A 412 1.52 6.02 -24.02
C LEU A 412 1.17 4.68 -24.66
N ASP A 413 -0.02 4.16 -24.37
CA ASP A 413 -0.58 2.97 -25.00
C ASP A 413 -1.73 3.36 -25.94
N ARG A 414 -1.84 2.69 -27.10
CA ARG A 414 -2.98 2.87 -28.00
C ARG A 414 -4.13 1.95 -27.60
N PRO A 415 -5.37 2.44 -27.57
CA PRO A 415 -6.53 1.57 -27.36
C PRO A 415 -6.73 0.61 -28.53
N THR A 416 -7.39 -0.53 -28.26
CA THR A 416 -7.87 -1.44 -29.32
C THR A 416 -9.09 -0.85 -30.02
N SER A 417 -9.97 -0.19 -29.27
CA SER A 417 -11.11 0.62 -29.75
C SER A 417 -11.50 1.69 -28.73
N GLY A 418 -12.40 2.58 -29.13
CA GLY A 418 -12.77 3.74 -28.31
C GLY A 418 -11.82 4.90 -28.48
N GLU A 419 -12.03 5.96 -27.71
CA GLU A 419 -11.31 7.22 -27.86
C GLU A 419 -10.98 7.88 -26.51
N VAL A 420 -9.82 8.55 -26.49
CA VAL A 420 -9.45 9.55 -25.47
C VAL A 420 -9.42 10.91 -26.16
N ILE A 421 -10.24 11.83 -25.69
CA ILE A 421 -10.39 13.19 -26.21
C ILE A 421 -9.85 14.15 -25.15
N PHE A 422 -8.88 14.98 -25.52
CA PHE A 422 -8.27 15.99 -24.68
C PHE A 422 -8.48 17.39 -25.29
N ASP A 423 -9.11 18.31 -24.55
CA ASP A 423 -9.51 19.64 -25.00
C ASP A 423 -10.21 19.59 -26.38
N GLY A 424 -11.12 18.61 -26.59
CA GLY A 424 -11.88 18.43 -27.83
C GLY A 424 -11.15 17.64 -28.93
N GLU A 425 -9.87 17.28 -28.77
CA GLU A 425 -9.08 16.58 -29.79
C GLU A 425 -8.90 15.08 -29.45
N PRO A 426 -9.09 14.13 -30.39
CA PRO A 426 -8.96 12.70 -30.16
C PRO A 426 -7.48 12.25 -30.14
N VAL A 427 -6.81 12.45 -29.00
CA VAL A 427 -5.37 12.18 -28.81
C VAL A 427 -4.99 10.71 -29.01
N SER A 428 -5.89 9.76 -28.73
CA SER A 428 -5.64 8.32 -28.89
C SER A 428 -5.46 7.88 -30.35
N ARG A 429 -5.91 8.70 -31.32
CA ARG A 429 -5.80 8.45 -32.77
C ARG A 429 -4.64 9.19 -33.42
N MET A 430 -4.00 10.12 -32.71
CA MET A 430 -2.94 10.95 -33.26
C MET A 430 -1.66 10.16 -33.58
N GLY A 431 -0.99 10.54 -34.67
CA GLY A 431 0.38 10.08 -34.97
C GLY A 431 1.40 10.75 -34.05
N ALA A 432 2.59 10.16 -33.93
CA ALA A 432 3.64 10.59 -32.99
C ALA A 432 4.00 12.09 -33.13
N ARG A 433 4.06 12.64 -34.37
CA ARG A 433 4.38 14.05 -34.63
C ARG A 433 3.29 15.00 -34.12
N ALA A 434 2.02 14.69 -34.35
CA ALA A 434 0.89 15.47 -33.88
C ALA A 434 0.69 15.38 -32.36
N LEU A 435 1.03 14.24 -31.76
CA LEU A 435 0.93 13.97 -30.34
C LEU A 435 2.01 14.70 -29.51
N GLY A 436 3.19 15.00 -30.10
CA GLY A 436 4.32 15.63 -29.41
C GLY A 436 3.95 16.84 -28.55
N PRO A 437 3.31 17.90 -29.13
CA PRO A 437 2.90 19.08 -28.38
C PRO A 437 1.83 18.79 -27.31
N ARG A 438 0.95 17.78 -27.52
CA ARG A 438 -0.09 17.41 -26.54
C ARG A 438 0.48 16.65 -25.35
N ARG A 439 1.56 15.90 -25.55
CA ARG A 439 2.27 15.20 -24.46
C ARG A 439 2.85 16.13 -23.40
N SER A 440 3.22 17.37 -23.77
CA SER A 440 3.64 18.36 -22.76
C SER A 440 2.52 18.69 -21.78
N ARG A 441 1.27 18.65 -22.23
CA ARG A 441 0.08 18.98 -21.45
C ARG A 441 -0.58 17.78 -20.78
N LEU A 442 -0.23 16.54 -21.21
CA LEU A 442 -0.69 15.26 -20.66
C LEU A 442 0.51 14.54 -20.05
N GLN A 443 0.63 14.53 -18.74
CA GLN A 443 1.78 13.95 -18.05
C GLN A 443 1.34 12.80 -17.14
N MET A 444 2.29 11.89 -16.86
CA MET A 444 2.07 10.75 -15.98
C MET A 444 3.15 10.68 -14.90
N MET A 445 2.70 10.49 -13.69
CA MET A 445 3.52 10.08 -12.55
C MET A 445 3.41 8.57 -12.41
N PHE A 446 4.52 7.86 -12.62
CA PHE A 446 4.56 6.39 -12.61
C PHE A 446 4.61 5.83 -11.19
N GLN A 447 4.08 4.62 -11.02
CA GLN A 447 3.98 3.89 -9.76
C GLN A 447 5.34 3.70 -9.07
N ASP A 448 6.34 3.19 -9.79
CA ASP A 448 7.69 2.97 -9.27
C ASP A 448 8.59 4.16 -9.54
N SER A 449 8.79 5.01 -8.52
CA SER A 449 9.68 6.16 -8.60
C SER A 449 11.16 5.77 -8.77
N GLY A 450 11.54 4.55 -8.38
CA GLY A 450 12.89 4.01 -8.60
C GLY A 450 13.15 3.68 -10.06
N ALA A 451 12.18 3.03 -10.72
CA ALA A 451 12.26 2.72 -12.15
C ALA A 451 11.99 3.95 -13.05
N ALA A 452 11.22 4.94 -12.55
CA ALA A 452 10.92 6.16 -13.30
C ALA A 452 12.11 7.13 -13.44
N LEU A 453 13.07 7.06 -12.53
CA LEU A 453 14.25 7.93 -12.51
C LEU A 453 15.49 7.14 -12.93
N ASP A 454 16.19 7.53 -14.02
CA ASP A 454 17.44 6.84 -14.42
C ASP A 454 18.49 6.95 -13.30
N PRO A 455 18.92 5.82 -12.69
CA PRO A 455 19.84 5.82 -11.54
C PRO A 455 21.23 6.36 -11.87
N ARG A 456 21.58 6.48 -13.17
CA ARG A 456 22.86 7.00 -13.66
C ARG A 456 22.85 8.50 -13.91
N MET A 457 21.68 9.13 -13.85
CA MET A 457 21.53 10.57 -14.08
C MET A 457 21.38 11.34 -12.76
N ARG A 458 21.97 12.53 -12.67
CA ARG A 458 21.72 13.43 -11.54
C ARG A 458 20.31 14.02 -11.62
N ILE A 459 19.73 14.31 -10.47
CA ILE A 459 18.36 14.85 -10.35
C ILE A 459 18.17 16.10 -11.20
N GLY A 460 19.14 17.03 -11.18
CA GLY A 460 19.08 18.23 -12.02
C GLY A 460 19.03 17.95 -13.51
N THR A 461 19.61 16.85 -13.98
CA THR A 461 19.54 16.42 -15.38
C THR A 461 18.17 15.82 -15.69
N ILE A 462 17.67 14.96 -14.80
CA ILE A 462 16.33 14.33 -14.91
C ILE A 462 15.23 15.40 -15.01
N LEU A 463 15.29 16.46 -14.19
CA LEU A 463 14.29 17.53 -14.20
C LEU A 463 14.38 18.44 -15.44
N ARG A 464 15.58 18.60 -16.04
CA ARG A 464 15.77 19.38 -17.28
C ARG A 464 15.43 18.61 -18.54
N GLU A 465 15.46 17.28 -18.49
CA GLU A 465 15.25 16.41 -19.65
C GLU A 465 13.90 16.68 -20.38
N PRO A 466 12.73 16.71 -19.71
CA PRO A 466 11.46 17.01 -20.37
C PRO A 466 11.48 18.38 -21.10
N LEU A 467 12.06 19.38 -20.46
CA LEU A 467 12.19 20.72 -21.03
C LEU A 467 13.11 20.74 -22.27
N ALA A 468 14.18 19.96 -22.23
CA ALA A 468 15.11 19.84 -23.35
C ALA A 468 14.47 19.15 -24.55
N ILE A 469 13.72 18.07 -24.32
CA ILE A 469 13.01 17.31 -25.35
C ILE A 469 11.96 18.18 -26.06
N GLN A 470 11.26 19.03 -25.30
CA GLN A 470 10.25 19.95 -25.86
C GLN A 470 10.84 21.26 -26.39
N GLY A 471 12.16 21.44 -26.34
CA GLY A 471 12.81 22.66 -26.81
C GLY A 471 12.51 23.92 -25.96
N ALA A 472 12.05 23.75 -24.71
CA ALA A 472 11.69 24.85 -23.84
C ALA A 472 12.92 25.61 -23.32
N GLY A 473 13.11 26.84 -23.78
CA GLY A 473 14.18 27.74 -23.34
C GLY A 473 15.62 27.23 -23.58
N ASP A 474 16.57 27.99 -23.09
CA ASP A 474 17.99 27.64 -23.08
C ASP A 474 18.38 26.82 -21.83
N ARG A 475 19.67 26.51 -21.68
CA ARG A 475 20.20 25.74 -20.52
C ARG A 475 20.00 26.49 -19.19
N ALA A 476 20.14 27.82 -19.19
CA ALA A 476 19.99 28.64 -17.99
C ALA A 476 18.54 28.64 -17.52
N HIS A 477 17.59 28.85 -18.44
CA HIS A 477 16.14 28.77 -18.19
C HIS A 477 15.73 27.40 -17.63
N ARG A 478 16.17 26.30 -18.27
CA ARG A 478 15.87 24.94 -17.79
C ARG A 478 16.43 24.65 -16.40
N THR A 479 17.61 25.22 -16.08
CA THR A 479 18.22 25.07 -14.76
C THR A 479 17.46 25.87 -13.70
N ALA A 480 17.01 27.08 -14.03
CA ALA A 480 16.17 27.90 -13.15
C ALA A 480 14.84 27.19 -12.87
N ARG A 481 14.19 26.66 -13.92
CA ARG A 481 12.94 25.90 -13.79
C ARG A 481 13.11 24.64 -12.93
N ALA A 482 14.22 23.90 -13.09
CA ALA A 482 14.49 22.73 -12.26
C ALA A 482 14.63 23.08 -10.76
N ARG A 483 15.25 24.24 -10.44
CA ARG A 483 15.31 24.73 -9.05
C ARG A 483 13.95 25.14 -8.49
N GLU A 484 13.14 25.80 -9.33
CA GLU A 484 11.75 26.15 -8.97
C GLU A 484 10.92 24.90 -8.67
N LEU A 485 10.96 23.88 -9.54
CA LEU A 485 10.28 22.61 -9.34
C LEU A 485 10.68 21.91 -8.03
N LEU A 486 11.97 21.90 -7.68
CA LEU A 486 12.42 21.36 -6.40
C LEU A 486 11.84 22.14 -5.21
N ARG A 487 11.79 23.48 -5.31
CA ARG A 487 11.17 24.31 -4.27
C ARG A 487 9.68 24.03 -4.15
N ASP A 488 8.96 23.90 -5.27
CA ASP A 488 7.51 23.62 -5.31
C ASP A 488 7.17 22.28 -4.64
N VAL A 489 8.07 21.30 -4.74
CA VAL A 489 7.91 19.99 -4.05
C VAL A 489 8.60 19.95 -2.67
N GLY A 490 9.06 21.10 -2.15
CA GLY A 490 9.65 21.19 -0.81
C GLY A 490 11.01 20.51 -0.67
N LEU A 491 11.82 20.49 -1.74
CA LEU A 491 13.17 19.95 -1.73
C LEU A 491 14.24 21.06 -1.87
N PRO A 492 15.36 20.97 -1.15
CA PRO A 492 16.43 21.95 -1.26
C PRO A 492 17.13 21.87 -2.63
N ALA A 493 17.62 23.01 -3.14
CA ALA A 493 18.30 23.09 -4.45
C ALA A 493 19.53 22.16 -4.57
N GLY A 494 20.22 21.85 -3.46
CA GLY A 494 21.36 20.93 -3.43
C GLY A 494 21.03 19.49 -3.87
N VAL A 495 19.74 19.13 -3.91
CA VAL A 495 19.28 17.83 -4.43
C VAL A 495 19.59 17.68 -5.92
N MET A 496 19.73 18.78 -6.67
CA MET A 496 20.08 18.73 -8.10
C MET A 496 21.36 17.94 -8.42
N GLU A 497 22.32 17.95 -7.50
CA GLU A 497 23.64 17.33 -7.70
C GLU A 497 23.68 15.86 -7.28
N ARG A 498 22.62 15.37 -6.63
CA ARG A 498 22.51 13.99 -6.15
C ARG A 498 21.99 13.06 -7.23
N TYR A 499 22.26 11.77 -7.03
CA TYR A 499 21.67 10.67 -7.80
C TYR A 499 20.41 10.12 -7.13
N PRO A 500 19.51 9.47 -7.86
CA PRO A 500 18.27 8.88 -7.29
C PRO A 500 18.52 7.93 -6.11
N HIS A 501 19.58 7.13 -6.15
CA HIS A 501 19.90 6.18 -5.08
C HIS A 501 20.41 6.85 -3.78
N GLU A 502 20.78 8.13 -3.81
CA GLU A 502 21.16 8.92 -2.64
C GLU A 502 19.97 9.59 -1.94
N LEU A 503 18.76 9.42 -2.49
CA LEU A 503 17.53 10.00 -1.96
C LEU A 503 16.68 8.98 -1.20
N SER A 504 15.94 9.44 -0.18
CA SER A 504 14.90 8.63 0.45
C SER A 504 13.74 8.34 -0.51
N GLY A 505 12.90 7.33 -0.20
CA GLY A 505 11.71 7.01 -1.00
C GLY A 505 10.80 8.22 -1.23
N GLY A 506 10.51 8.97 -0.16
CA GLY A 506 9.69 10.19 -0.25
C GLY A 506 10.34 11.32 -1.05
N GLN A 507 11.67 11.47 -0.96
CA GLN A 507 12.39 12.44 -1.80
C GLN A 507 12.34 12.03 -3.28
N ARG A 508 12.52 10.74 -3.60
CA ARG A 508 12.38 10.24 -4.98
C ARG A 508 10.97 10.49 -5.52
N GLN A 509 9.94 10.26 -4.70
CA GLN A 509 8.56 10.47 -5.09
C GLN A 509 8.26 11.95 -5.38
N ARG A 510 8.77 12.88 -4.56
CA ARG A 510 8.67 14.33 -4.82
C ARG A 510 9.41 14.75 -6.08
N VAL A 511 10.57 14.15 -6.38
CA VAL A 511 11.29 14.38 -7.65
C VAL A 511 10.48 13.85 -8.83
N ASN A 512 9.84 12.68 -8.71
CA ASN A 512 8.97 12.12 -9.75
C ASN A 512 7.77 13.05 -10.02
N LEU A 513 7.14 13.60 -8.98
CA LEU A 513 6.10 14.62 -9.09
C LEU A 513 6.65 15.91 -9.77
N ALA A 514 7.80 16.41 -9.35
CA ALA A 514 8.45 17.59 -9.95
C ALA A 514 8.73 17.38 -11.44
N ARG A 515 9.20 16.19 -11.84
CA ARG A 515 9.43 15.81 -13.25
C ARG A 515 8.13 15.83 -14.05
N ALA A 516 7.04 15.27 -13.50
CA ALA A 516 5.73 15.30 -14.17
C ALA A 516 5.17 16.71 -14.31
N LEU A 517 5.50 17.64 -13.40
CA LEU A 517 5.09 19.04 -13.42
C LEU A 517 6.01 19.96 -14.28
N ALA A 518 7.12 19.42 -14.81
CA ALA A 518 8.15 20.25 -15.46
C ALA A 518 7.62 21.09 -16.64
N LEU A 519 6.64 20.57 -17.37
CA LEU A 519 6.05 21.16 -18.57
C LEU A 519 4.71 21.88 -18.31
N ASP A 520 4.35 22.16 -17.05
CA ASP A 520 3.07 22.75 -16.65
C ASP A 520 1.86 22.03 -17.29
N PRO A 521 1.65 20.75 -16.97
CA PRO A 521 0.61 19.96 -17.61
C PRO A 521 -0.79 20.47 -17.27
N ALA A 522 -1.72 20.25 -18.19
CA ALA A 522 -3.15 20.52 -17.96
C ALA A 522 -3.83 19.32 -17.29
N VAL A 523 -3.33 18.10 -17.55
CA VAL A 523 -3.81 16.85 -16.94
C VAL A 523 -2.61 16.05 -16.43
N LEU A 524 -2.70 15.61 -15.18
CA LEU A 524 -1.75 14.70 -14.53
C LEU A 524 -2.44 13.37 -14.22
N VAL A 525 -1.93 12.29 -14.77
CA VAL A 525 -2.32 10.93 -14.35
C VAL A 525 -1.30 10.46 -13.31
N ALA A 526 -1.72 10.27 -12.08
CA ALA A 526 -0.88 9.79 -10.99
C ALA A 526 -1.22 8.32 -10.71
N ASP A 527 -0.31 7.41 -11.08
CA ASP A 527 -0.47 5.96 -10.87
C ASP A 527 0.20 5.57 -9.55
N GLU A 528 -0.61 5.24 -8.56
CA GLU A 528 -0.22 4.89 -7.20
C GLU A 528 0.81 5.85 -6.57
N PRO A 529 0.49 7.14 -6.44
CA PRO A 529 1.48 8.17 -6.12
C PRO A 529 2.14 8.03 -4.74
N VAL A 530 1.60 7.21 -3.83
CA VAL A 530 2.08 7.09 -2.44
C VAL A 530 2.17 5.65 -1.93
N SER A 531 2.02 4.63 -2.78
CA SER A 531 1.90 3.22 -2.37
C SER A 531 3.14 2.66 -1.65
N ALA A 532 4.34 3.16 -1.97
CA ALA A 532 5.62 2.71 -1.39
C ALA A 532 6.16 3.65 -0.29
N LEU A 533 5.29 4.50 0.31
CA LEU A 533 5.71 5.49 1.29
C LEU A 533 5.18 5.18 2.69
N ASP A 534 6.01 5.48 3.69
CA ASP A 534 5.61 5.48 5.09
C ASP A 534 4.45 6.45 5.35
N VAL A 535 3.64 6.17 6.36
CA VAL A 535 2.45 6.95 6.72
C VAL A 535 2.75 8.45 6.87
N SER A 536 3.84 8.83 7.55
CA SER A 536 4.22 10.23 7.76
C SER A 536 4.62 10.96 6.47
N ILE A 537 5.34 10.28 5.58
CA ILE A 537 5.75 10.84 4.28
C ILE A 537 4.58 10.85 3.31
N ARG A 538 3.71 9.84 3.36
CA ARG A 538 2.49 9.74 2.56
C ARG A 538 1.63 11.00 2.73
N SER A 539 1.32 11.39 3.96
CA SER A 539 0.52 12.59 4.26
C SER A 539 1.17 13.88 3.75
N GLN A 540 2.51 13.99 3.81
CA GLN A 540 3.22 15.15 3.24
C GLN A 540 3.06 15.23 1.71
N VAL A 541 3.15 14.09 1.00
CA VAL A 541 3.01 14.06 -0.48
C VAL A 541 1.57 14.31 -0.88
N LEU A 542 0.58 13.77 -0.16
CA LEU A 542 -0.84 14.00 -0.41
C LEU A 542 -1.22 15.48 -0.22
N ASN A 543 -0.78 16.10 0.88
CA ASN A 543 -0.96 17.54 1.11
C ASN A 543 -0.33 18.38 -0.01
N LEU A 544 0.85 18.00 -0.49
CA LEU A 544 1.54 18.67 -1.57
C LEU A 544 0.77 18.55 -2.89
N MET A 545 0.31 17.34 -3.24
CA MET A 545 -0.49 17.11 -4.46
C MET A 545 -1.78 17.91 -4.43
N ARG A 546 -2.48 17.96 -3.29
CA ARG A 546 -3.70 18.76 -3.11
C ARG A 546 -3.42 20.26 -3.24
N ALA A 547 -2.35 20.77 -2.63
CA ALA A 547 -1.94 22.17 -2.74
C ALA A 547 -1.67 22.55 -4.20
N ILE A 548 -0.87 21.77 -4.93
CA ILE A 548 -0.56 22.01 -6.34
C ILE A 548 -1.81 21.97 -7.21
N GLN A 549 -2.74 21.03 -6.96
CA GLN A 549 -4.03 20.97 -7.66
C GLN A 549 -4.80 22.30 -7.50
N LEU A 550 -4.96 22.75 -6.26
CA LEU A 550 -5.71 23.97 -5.95
C LEU A 550 -5.02 25.23 -6.49
N GLU A 551 -3.70 25.34 -6.35
CA GLU A 551 -2.93 26.52 -6.77
C GLU A 551 -2.85 26.67 -8.29
N ARG A 552 -2.71 25.56 -9.03
CA ARG A 552 -2.52 25.56 -10.48
C ARG A 552 -3.79 25.28 -11.29
N GLY A 553 -4.91 24.93 -10.63
CA GLY A 553 -6.12 24.47 -11.32
C GLY A 553 -5.87 23.20 -12.16
N LEU A 554 -4.99 22.31 -11.68
CA LEU A 554 -4.57 21.10 -12.38
C LEU A 554 -5.69 20.06 -12.38
N SER A 555 -6.06 19.57 -13.55
CA SER A 555 -6.94 18.38 -13.63
C SER A 555 -6.12 17.13 -13.40
N SER A 556 -6.65 16.16 -12.64
CA SER A 556 -5.90 14.96 -12.29
C SER A 556 -6.74 13.69 -12.42
N VAL A 557 -6.08 12.58 -12.78
CA VAL A 557 -6.62 11.23 -12.60
C VAL A 557 -5.71 10.51 -11.61
N VAL A 558 -6.22 10.21 -10.43
CA VAL A 558 -5.47 9.52 -9.37
C VAL A 558 -5.88 8.06 -9.33
N ILE A 559 -4.94 7.18 -9.65
CA ILE A 559 -5.12 5.73 -9.59
C ILE A 559 -4.54 5.24 -8.27
N SER A 560 -5.35 4.54 -7.47
CA SER A 560 -4.89 3.94 -6.22
C SER A 560 -5.73 2.72 -5.85
N HIS A 561 -5.12 1.79 -5.12
CA HIS A 561 -5.83 0.74 -4.40
C HIS A 561 -6.17 1.17 -2.96
N ASP A 562 -5.57 2.26 -2.47
CA ASP A 562 -5.83 2.85 -1.16
C ASP A 562 -7.03 3.83 -1.25
N LEU A 563 -8.16 3.41 -0.70
CA LEU A 563 -9.40 4.16 -0.73
C LEU A 563 -9.33 5.45 0.09
N ALA A 564 -8.56 5.50 1.17
CA ALA A 564 -8.39 6.71 1.98
C ALA A 564 -7.60 7.80 1.22
N VAL A 565 -6.62 7.40 0.41
CA VAL A 565 -5.88 8.30 -0.49
C VAL A 565 -6.81 8.92 -1.52
N VAL A 566 -7.67 8.11 -2.15
CA VAL A 566 -8.62 8.61 -3.15
C VAL A 566 -9.70 9.48 -2.49
N ARG A 567 -10.21 9.09 -1.32
CA ARG A 567 -11.16 9.90 -0.54
C ARG A 567 -10.63 11.32 -0.28
N TYR A 568 -9.34 11.44 0.00
CA TYR A 568 -8.70 12.73 0.29
C TYR A 568 -8.46 13.60 -0.95
N LEU A 569 -8.04 13.00 -2.08
CA LEU A 569 -7.64 13.75 -3.27
C LEU A 569 -8.77 13.99 -4.27
N ALA A 570 -9.70 13.04 -4.42
CA ALA A 570 -10.63 13.02 -5.54
C ALA A 570 -11.93 13.79 -5.28
N ASP A 571 -12.43 14.46 -6.32
CA ASP A 571 -13.75 15.09 -6.37
C ASP A 571 -14.82 14.06 -6.73
N ARG A 572 -14.52 13.21 -7.72
CA ARG A 572 -15.35 12.10 -8.18
C ARG A 572 -14.54 10.83 -8.24
N VAL A 573 -15.21 9.69 -8.12
CA VAL A 573 -14.59 8.37 -8.08
C VAL A 573 -15.24 7.44 -9.09
N GLY A 574 -14.41 6.63 -9.75
CA GLY A 574 -14.81 5.48 -10.54
C GLY A 574 -14.23 4.20 -9.92
N VAL A 575 -15.09 3.24 -9.64
CA VAL A 575 -14.72 1.93 -9.12
C VAL A 575 -14.59 0.95 -10.27
N MET A 576 -13.39 0.37 -10.43
CA MET A 576 -13.07 -0.50 -11.56
C MET A 576 -12.94 -1.97 -11.12
N TYR A 577 -13.62 -2.86 -11.82
CA TYR A 577 -13.56 -4.31 -11.63
C TYR A 577 -13.38 -5.03 -12.96
N LEU A 578 -12.35 -5.87 -13.09
CA LEU A 578 -12.04 -6.66 -14.31
C LEU A 578 -12.23 -5.87 -15.62
N GLY A 579 -11.63 -4.69 -15.71
CA GLY A 579 -11.62 -3.87 -16.93
C GLY A 579 -12.88 -3.03 -17.15
N LYS A 580 -13.82 -2.96 -16.21
CA LYS A 580 -15.07 -2.18 -16.31
C LYS A 580 -15.25 -1.25 -15.13
N LEU A 581 -15.89 -0.09 -15.35
CA LEU A 581 -16.42 0.74 -14.27
C LEU A 581 -17.73 0.13 -13.79
N VAL A 582 -17.81 -0.20 -12.50
CA VAL A 582 -18.98 -0.79 -11.87
C VAL A 582 -19.81 0.25 -11.10
N GLU A 583 -19.16 1.33 -10.66
CA GLU A 583 -19.79 2.44 -9.93
C GLU A 583 -19.03 3.73 -10.18
N THR A 584 -19.73 4.86 -10.33
CA THR A 584 -19.14 6.20 -10.48
C THR A 584 -20.04 7.23 -9.79
N GLY A 585 -19.45 8.23 -9.16
CA GLY A 585 -20.19 9.31 -8.49
C GLY A 585 -19.25 10.33 -7.88
N THR A 586 -19.78 11.31 -7.14
CA THR A 586 -18.95 12.13 -6.25
C THR A 586 -18.34 11.25 -5.17
N THR A 587 -17.26 11.72 -4.58
CA THR A 587 -16.61 10.99 -3.49
C THR A 587 -17.58 10.77 -2.32
N GLU A 588 -18.41 11.76 -2.01
CA GLU A 588 -19.44 11.68 -0.97
C GLU A 588 -20.50 10.63 -1.27
N GLU A 589 -20.98 10.54 -2.52
CA GLU A 589 -21.99 9.55 -2.94
C GLU A 589 -21.45 8.13 -2.84
N VAL A 590 -20.27 7.86 -3.44
CA VAL A 590 -19.70 6.50 -3.51
C VAL A 590 -19.24 5.99 -2.14
N TYR A 591 -18.66 6.86 -1.29
CA TYR A 591 -18.16 6.45 0.04
C TYR A 591 -19.27 6.45 1.10
N GLY A 592 -20.22 7.39 1.03
CA GLY A 592 -21.33 7.50 1.99
C GLY A 592 -22.46 6.50 1.76
N ALA A 593 -22.74 6.19 0.49
CA ALA A 593 -23.84 5.32 0.10
C ALA A 593 -23.47 4.43 -1.11
N PRO A 594 -22.50 3.50 -0.95
CA PRO A 594 -22.08 2.63 -2.04
C PRO A 594 -23.28 1.83 -2.59
N ALA A 595 -23.45 1.81 -3.91
CA ALA A 595 -24.56 1.14 -4.56
C ALA A 595 -24.18 -0.24 -5.12
N HIS A 596 -22.91 -0.46 -5.48
CA HIS A 596 -22.43 -1.76 -5.95
C HIS A 596 -21.92 -2.61 -4.78
N PRO A 597 -22.30 -3.91 -4.65
CA PRO A 597 -21.81 -4.79 -3.59
C PRO A 597 -20.28 -4.90 -3.52
N TYR A 598 -19.58 -4.79 -4.66
CA TYR A 598 -18.12 -4.74 -4.70
C TYR A 598 -17.55 -3.49 -4.02
N THR A 599 -18.14 -2.32 -4.26
CA THR A 599 -17.71 -1.05 -3.63
C THR A 599 -17.91 -1.11 -2.12
N ALA A 600 -19.05 -1.58 -1.67
CA ALA A 600 -19.33 -1.76 -0.25
C ALA A 600 -18.31 -2.71 0.41
N GLY A 601 -17.99 -3.83 -0.25
CA GLY A 601 -17.01 -4.79 0.23
C GLY A 601 -15.57 -4.26 0.23
N LEU A 602 -15.19 -3.40 -0.74
CA LEU A 602 -13.91 -2.70 -0.74
C LEU A 602 -13.79 -1.74 0.44
N LEU A 603 -14.83 -0.93 0.70
CA LEU A 603 -14.87 0.01 1.82
C LEU A 603 -14.80 -0.71 3.16
N ALA A 604 -15.52 -1.83 3.30
CA ALA A 604 -15.49 -2.68 4.50
C ALA A 604 -14.12 -3.37 4.73
N ALA A 605 -13.27 -3.45 3.72
CA ALA A 605 -11.94 -4.05 3.85
C ALA A 605 -10.87 -3.05 4.31
N VAL A 606 -11.13 -1.73 4.27
CA VAL A 606 -10.19 -0.70 4.72
C VAL A 606 -9.97 -0.83 6.23
N PRO A 607 -8.71 -0.98 6.68
CA PRO A 607 -8.43 -1.06 8.12
C PRO A 607 -8.78 0.25 8.81
N ASP A 608 -9.55 0.20 9.87
CA ASP A 608 -9.78 1.34 10.76
C ASP A 608 -8.72 1.35 11.86
N ALA A 609 -8.22 2.54 12.20
CA ALA A 609 -7.31 2.75 13.32
C ALA A 609 -8.02 2.78 14.69
N ASP A 610 -9.26 2.34 14.78
CA ASP A 610 -10.03 2.18 16.01
C ASP A 610 -10.09 0.69 16.39
N PRO A 611 -9.45 0.26 17.49
CA PRO A 611 -9.52 -1.12 17.96
C PRO A 611 -10.93 -1.58 18.33
N GLN A 612 -11.85 -0.63 18.62
CA GLN A 612 -13.24 -0.92 18.98
C GLN A 612 -14.17 -1.00 17.77
N ALA A 613 -13.73 -0.53 16.61
CA ALA A 613 -14.48 -0.61 15.36
C ALA A 613 -14.61 -2.09 14.91
N ARG A 614 -15.65 -2.75 15.40
CA ARG A 614 -16.01 -4.11 14.96
C ARG A 614 -16.63 -4.04 13.56
N GLN A 615 -15.82 -4.18 12.53
CA GLN A 615 -16.37 -4.36 11.19
C GLN A 615 -17.10 -5.72 11.10
N PRO A 616 -18.35 -5.77 10.57
CA PRO A 616 -19.06 -7.01 10.37
C PRO A 616 -18.28 -7.95 9.45
N ARG A 617 -17.96 -9.16 9.89
CA ARG A 617 -17.23 -10.18 9.12
C ARG A 617 -17.94 -10.61 7.82
N GLY A 618 -19.21 -10.21 7.62
CA GLY A 618 -20.05 -10.67 6.51
C GLY A 618 -20.05 -9.81 5.24
N GLU A 619 -19.59 -8.57 5.31
CA GLU A 619 -19.73 -7.57 4.21
C GLU A 619 -18.53 -7.50 3.26
N ARG A 620 -17.45 -8.21 3.53
CA ARG A 620 -16.23 -8.14 2.71
C ARG A 620 -16.32 -8.98 1.44
N VAL A 621 -15.70 -8.48 0.38
CA VAL A 621 -15.47 -9.25 -0.85
C VAL A 621 -14.57 -10.43 -0.54
N ARG A 622 -14.98 -11.63 -0.94
CA ARG A 622 -14.22 -12.87 -0.73
C ARG A 622 -13.71 -13.45 -2.05
N GLY A 623 -12.61 -14.18 -1.95
CA GLY A 623 -12.03 -14.93 -3.06
C GLY A 623 -11.22 -14.05 -4.02
N GLU A 624 -10.49 -14.71 -4.91
CA GLU A 624 -9.57 -14.06 -5.84
C GLU A 624 -10.28 -13.44 -7.04
N LEU A 625 -9.61 -12.43 -7.64
CA LEU A 625 -10.04 -11.81 -8.89
C LEU A 625 -10.05 -12.88 -10.00
N PRO A 626 -11.16 -13.08 -10.73
CA PRO A 626 -11.22 -14.01 -11.85
C PRO A 626 -10.25 -13.61 -12.97
N SER A 627 -9.91 -14.57 -13.83
CA SER A 627 -8.97 -14.34 -14.92
C SER A 627 -9.51 -13.31 -15.93
N PRO A 628 -8.75 -12.27 -16.28
CA PRO A 628 -9.13 -11.33 -17.33
C PRO A 628 -9.03 -11.93 -18.75
N ILE A 629 -8.44 -13.13 -18.89
CA ILE A 629 -8.39 -13.86 -20.16
C ILE A 629 -9.74 -14.53 -20.45
N ASP A 630 -10.39 -15.04 -19.39
CA ASP A 630 -11.70 -15.71 -19.46
C ASP A 630 -12.60 -15.14 -18.36
N PRO A 631 -13.09 -13.89 -18.51
CA PRO A 631 -13.93 -13.26 -17.50
C PRO A 631 -15.30 -13.94 -17.41
N PRO A 632 -15.93 -13.95 -16.23
CA PRO A 632 -17.28 -14.49 -16.07
C PRO A 632 -18.27 -13.87 -17.06
N SER A 633 -19.22 -14.68 -17.57
CA SER A 633 -20.32 -14.20 -18.41
C SER A 633 -21.25 -13.25 -17.62
N GLY A 634 -21.96 -12.36 -18.31
CA GLY A 634 -22.86 -11.40 -17.66
C GLY A 634 -22.10 -10.45 -16.71
N CYS A 635 -22.57 -10.34 -15.48
CA CYS A 635 -21.89 -9.55 -14.44
C CYS A 635 -20.56 -10.19 -14.07
N ARG A 636 -19.45 -9.46 -14.27
CA ARG A 636 -18.09 -9.97 -13.98
C ARG A 636 -17.83 -10.24 -12.50
N PHE A 637 -18.59 -9.58 -11.61
CA PHE A 637 -18.48 -9.76 -10.16
C PHE A 637 -19.30 -10.93 -9.62
N ARG A 638 -20.20 -11.56 -10.41
CA ARG A 638 -21.15 -12.58 -9.96
C ARG A 638 -20.55 -13.75 -9.19
N THR A 639 -19.33 -14.16 -9.51
CA THR A 639 -18.64 -15.28 -8.85
C THR A 639 -18.18 -14.99 -7.42
N ARG A 640 -18.18 -13.70 -7.03
CA ARG A 640 -17.79 -13.21 -5.70
C ARG A 640 -18.91 -12.43 -4.99
N CYS A 641 -20.08 -12.29 -5.65
CA CYS A 641 -21.20 -11.51 -5.16
C CYS A 641 -22.17 -12.41 -4.38
N ALA A 642 -22.49 -12.02 -3.14
CA ALA A 642 -23.49 -12.74 -2.33
C ALA A 642 -24.93 -12.58 -2.85
N LEU A 643 -25.19 -11.53 -3.67
CA LEU A 643 -26.50 -11.21 -4.25
C LEU A 643 -26.66 -11.74 -5.68
N ALA A 644 -25.69 -12.53 -6.20
CA ALA A 644 -25.72 -12.98 -7.58
C ALA A 644 -26.86 -13.99 -7.82
N ASP A 645 -27.56 -13.82 -8.94
CA ASP A 645 -28.61 -14.71 -9.43
C ASP A 645 -28.40 -15.10 -10.90
N ASP A 646 -29.41 -15.75 -11.52
CA ASP A 646 -29.36 -16.18 -12.92
C ASP A 646 -29.28 -15.00 -13.89
N LEU A 647 -29.90 -13.86 -13.57
CA LEU A 647 -29.84 -12.65 -14.40
C LEU A 647 -28.39 -12.14 -14.44
N CYS A 648 -27.69 -12.18 -13.31
CA CYS A 648 -26.27 -11.82 -13.24
C CYS A 648 -25.36 -12.72 -14.09
N ALA A 649 -25.77 -13.97 -14.35
CA ALA A 649 -25.02 -14.88 -15.22
C ALA A 649 -25.33 -14.67 -16.71
N GLN A 650 -26.54 -14.25 -17.05
CA GLN A 650 -27.04 -14.15 -18.41
C GLN A 650 -26.77 -12.80 -19.07
N ALA A 651 -26.88 -11.70 -18.29
CA ALA A 651 -26.80 -10.35 -18.82
C ALA A 651 -25.74 -9.51 -18.12
N GLU A 652 -25.02 -8.70 -18.90
CA GLU A 652 -24.12 -7.69 -18.37
C GLU A 652 -24.92 -6.48 -17.86
N PRO A 653 -24.74 -6.04 -16.59
CA PRO A 653 -25.43 -4.86 -16.08
C PRO A 653 -24.90 -3.59 -16.76
N LEU A 654 -25.81 -2.74 -17.23
CA LEU A 654 -25.48 -1.42 -17.77
C LEU A 654 -25.50 -0.37 -16.65
N PRO A 655 -24.71 0.72 -16.76
CA PRO A 655 -24.76 1.83 -15.82
C PRO A 655 -26.16 2.44 -15.75
N ARG A 656 -26.68 2.61 -14.53
CA ARG A 656 -27.98 3.23 -14.25
C ARG A 656 -27.84 4.29 -13.16
N PRO A 657 -28.57 5.40 -13.23
CA PRO A 657 -28.53 6.45 -12.21
C PRO A 657 -29.10 5.95 -10.88
N VAL A 658 -28.45 6.31 -9.78
CA VAL A 658 -28.89 6.11 -8.39
C VAL A 658 -29.48 7.42 -7.89
N THR A 659 -28.63 8.47 -7.78
CA THR A 659 -29.01 9.84 -7.42
C THR A 659 -27.99 10.80 -8.04
N GLY A 660 -28.43 11.93 -8.56
CA GLY A 660 -27.55 12.98 -9.07
C GLY A 660 -26.56 12.50 -10.11
N SER A 661 -25.24 12.52 -9.77
CA SER A 661 -24.17 12.03 -10.64
C SER A 661 -23.80 10.57 -10.38
N HIS A 662 -24.39 9.95 -9.37
CA HIS A 662 -24.10 8.58 -8.93
C HIS A 662 -24.71 7.56 -9.89
N GLN A 663 -23.86 6.71 -10.47
CA GLN A 663 -24.25 5.65 -11.41
C GLN A 663 -23.70 4.30 -10.94
N VAL A 664 -24.48 3.24 -11.16
CA VAL A 664 -24.10 1.86 -10.81
C VAL A 664 -24.42 0.89 -11.93
N ALA A 665 -23.49 -0.01 -12.24
CA ALA A 665 -23.67 -1.13 -13.16
C ALA A 665 -23.91 -2.42 -12.36
N CYS A 666 -25.12 -2.57 -11.81
CA CYS A 666 -25.54 -3.71 -11.00
C CYS A 666 -27.01 -4.06 -11.26
N HIS A 667 -27.36 -5.36 -11.25
CA HIS A 667 -28.76 -5.82 -11.32
C HIS A 667 -29.45 -5.68 -9.96
N HIS A 668 -28.69 -5.80 -8.86
CA HIS A 668 -29.15 -5.76 -7.47
C HIS A 668 -28.39 -4.68 -6.68
N PRO A 669 -28.59 -3.38 -7.00
CA PRO A 669 -27.90 -2.31 -6.30
C PRO A 669 -28.34 -2.24 -4.84
N LEU A 670 -27.42 -1.86 -3.96
CA LEU A 670 -27.67 -1.68 -2.52
C LEU A 670 -28.49 -0.42 -2.22
N GLN A 671 -28.55 0.51 -3.18
CA GLN A 671 -29.32 1.74 -3.09
C GLN A 671 -30.47 1.74 -4.10
N PRO A 672 -31.62 2.37 -3.80
CA PRO A 672 -32.71 2.53 -4.77
C PRO A 672 -32.24 3.26 -6.03
N LEU A 673 -32.68 2.81 -7.19
CA LEU A 673 -32.40 3.50 -8.45
C LEU A 673 -33.41 4.64 -8.68
N GLU A 674 -32.99 5.72 -9.31
CA GLU A 674 -33.92 6.73 -9.84
C GLU A 674 -34.82 6.08 -10.90
N PRO A 675 -36.14 6.41 -10.93
CA PRO A 675 -37.02 5.93 -11.99
C PRO A 675 -36.47 6.39 -13.35
N ALA A 676 -36.44 5.45 -14.32
CA ALA A 676 -36.00 5.79 -15.66
C ALA A 676 -36.86 6.96 -16.19
N ALA A 677 -36.17 8.05 -16.64
CA ALA A 677 -36.89 9.19 -17.23
C ALA A 677 -37.79 8.67 -18.37
N THR A 678 -39.09 8.85 -18.22
CA THR A 678 -40.06 8.46 -19.24
C THR A 678 -39.72 9.24 -20.52
N PRO A 679 -39.49 8.59 -21.66
CA PRO A 679 -39.21 9.31 -22.89
C PRO A 679 -40.37 10.27 -23.17
N LEU A 680 -40.09 11.55 -23.27
CA LEU A 680 -41.04 12.56 -23.65
C LEU A 680 -41.76 12.08 -24.93
N LYS A 681 -43.01 11.70 -24.83
CA LYS A 681 -43.87 11.38 -25.97
C LYS A 681 -43.78 12.58 -26.91
N GLY A 682 -43.26 12.34 -28.10
CA GLY A 682 -43.11 13.36 -29.11
C GLY A 682 -44.38 14.19 -29.27
N ALA A 683 -44.21 15.50 -29.22
CA ALA A 683 -45.26 16.44 -29.60
C ALA A 683 -45.71 16.11 -31.03
N SER A 684 -46.89 15.56 -31.18
CA SER A 684 -47.56 15.41 -32.47
C SER A 684 -47.72 16.79 -33.07
N ARG A 685 -47.03 17.05 -34.16
CA ARG A 685 -47.28 18.21 -35.00
C ARG A 685 -48.68 18.04 -35.58
N SER A 686 -49.61 18.90 -35.22
CA SER A 686 -50.83 19.26 -35.97
C SER A 686 -50.52 20.42 -36.89
#